data_318d3b8ea352747d5a2b3e295bf8264c
#
_entry.id   318d3b8ea352747d5a2b3e295bf8264c
#
_cell.length_a   1.000
_cell.length_b   1.000
_cell.length_c   1.000
_cell.angle_alpha   90.00
_cell.angle_beta   90.00
_cell.angle_gamma   90.00
#
_symmetry.space_group_name_H-M   'P 1'
#
loop_
_entity.id
_entity.type
_entity.pdbx_description
1 polymer ?
#
loop_
_entity_poly.entity_id
_entity_poly.type
_entity_poly.pdbx_seq_one_letter_code
_entity_poly.pdbx_strand_id
1 'polypeptide(L)'
;MFQDGRRTRLARVGVAGAAALLAVGIAACTSSSGSSTSNPSSTASGSTAPGVALTGQVGAVPDMATGAEHAGTVTVAGPPNSAPTWILPLVTGAADSVFDVDEFDYQMYRPLYWLVNGVEPTETPAMSLASDPVWSNGDKAVTFTLKSNYKWSNGDPITSADVLFWFYETKAALKESPANWAAYTPGLGVPDEVASISAPNASTVTMKLTKAVNPTWFMEDEIGDIQPWPSQAWNIDATGGKHITDWATNPADAKKIYDYLTVQSKSLSTYASNPLWQVVDGPYKLSAFTPSTGAFTMVPNTTYGGPHATTESNFQVVPFTSDTAEYNALSDGSIDAGYVPLTNVPKLSNLTSTYNDFGYTDFGWNYVSYNFGDTTGDFNNIIDKLYVRQALAHLEDEAGYIHAFFNGAGGQAFGPVPVLPKSPFTPSTASTNPYPFSPAAAASLLKANGWTVVPNGTDTCSKPGTGAGECGAGIPAGTKLAWNVYYVTSPAVIGEQVQDWASQAKTVGITMNLASTNFDYAIANYNDPSSPKTVSKWAMDDFGGFTDSTYPTTFGVFNGPGSENLGDYNDPTANSLITSSISSPNPSAVTNEASYLTTQQPGLFQPNPDGGFGTASIIVWNKSISGTPQSFESLTQDVWNPEYWFFTK
;
A
#
# COMPACT_ATOMS: atom_id res chain seq x y z
N MET A 1 50.21 -0.66 -17.86
CA MET A 1 51.39 0.18 -17.62
C MET A 1 50.88 1.46 -17.01
N PHE A 2 51.27 1.73 -15.71
CA PHE A 2 51.14 2.96 -14.92
C PHE A 2 49.73 3.51 -14.69
N GLN A 3 49.10 3.37 -13.51
CA GLN A 3 49.35 3.95 -12.17
C GLN A 3 49.45 5.47 -12.15
N ASP A 4 48.48 6.15 -11.46
CA ASP A 4 48.60 6.91 -10.21
C ASP A 4 47.28 7.70 -10.00
N GLY A 5 46.57 7.70 -8.93
CA GLY A 5 46.88 7.84 -7.53
C GLY A 5 46.76 9.30 -7.04
N ARG A 6 45.58 9.78 -6.55
CA ARG A 6 45.56 10.85 -5.50
C ARG A 6 44.37 10.72 -4.58
N ARG A 7 44.69 10.36 -3.32
CA ARG A 7 43.82 10.50 -2.15
C ARG A 7 43.79 11.96 -1.73
N THR A 8 42.60 12.48 -1.48
CA THR A 8 42.43 13.70 -0.69
C THR A 8 41.69 13.37 0.60
N ARG A 9 42.36 13.59 1.71
CA ARG A 9 41.81 13.52 3.08
C ARG A 9 40.96 14.76 3.35
N LEU A 10 39.78 14.60 3.89
CA LEU A 10 39.02 15.68 4.53
C LEU A 10 38.96 15.45 6.04
N ALA A 11 39.27 16.53 6.73
CA ALA A 11 39.52 16.61 8.16
C ALA A 11 38.22 16.47 9.00
N ARG A 12 38.36 15.80 10.15
CA ARG A 12 37.37 15.78 11.22
C ARG A 12 37.39 17.15 11.93
N VAL A 13 36.21 17.75 12.05
CA VAL A 13 35.96 18.81 13.04
C VAL A 13 35.05 18.21 14.10
N GLY A 14 35.57 18.08 15.30
CA GLY A 14 34.80 17.67 16.47
C GLY A 14 34.13 18.90 17.09
N VAL A 15 32.87 18.74 17.46
CA VAL A 15 32.19 19.68 18.36
C VAL A 15 31.76 18.88 19.59
N ALA A 16 32.36 19.26 20.72
CA ALA A 16 31.96 18.82 22.05
C ALA A 16 30.76 19.63 22.51
N GLY A 17 29.68 18.97 22.90
CA GLY A 17 28.52 19.59 23.52
C GLY A 17 28.16 18.87 24.82
N ALA A 18 28.12 19.60 25.90
CA ALA A 18 28.02 19.14 27.28
C ALA A 18 26.68 18.49 27.62
N ALA A 19 26.74 17.37 28.34
CA ALA A 19 25.61 16.73 28.98
C ALA A 19 25.28 17.43 30.32
N ALA A 20 24.04 17.84 30.47
CA ALA A 20 23.48 18.25 31.78
C ALA A 20 22.58 17.11 32.29
N LEU A 21 23.01 16.47 33.35
CA LEU A 21 22.26 15.50 34.14
C LEU A 21 21.25 16.22 35.04
N LEU A 22 19.98 15.93 34.89
CA LEU A 22 18.97 16.21 35.92
C LEU A 22 18.47 14.90 36.51
N ALA A 23 18.88 14.66 37.76
CA ALA A 23 18.36 13.58 38.57
C ALA A 23 17.05 14.02 39.24
N VAL A 24 15.96 13.30 39.02
CA VAL A 24 14.73 13.41 39.81
C VAL A 24 14.51 12.13 40.58
N GLY A 25 14.38 12.27 41.89
CA GLY A 25 14.32 11.20 42.84
C GLY A 25 13.00 10.41 42.78
N ILE A 26 13.13 9.12 42.96
CA ILE A 26 12.02 8.17 43.13
C ILE A 26 11.72 8.05 44.63
N ALA A 27 10.50 8.40 45.01
CA ALA A 27 9.98 8.05 46.33
C ALA A 27 9.24 6.70 46.23
N ALA A 28 9.76 5.70 46.90
CA ALA A 28 9.13 4.41 47.03
C ALA A 28 8.10 4.43 48.17
N CYS A 29 6.87 4.04 47.88
CA CYS A 29 5.93 3.62 48.91
C CYS A 29 5.66 2.12 48.77
N THR A 30 6.15 1.36 49.72
CA THR A 30 5.83 -0.05 49.93
C THR A 30 4.50 -0.15 50.67
N SER A 31 3.56 -0.97 50.18
CA SER A 31 2.55 -1.59 51.03
C SER A 31 2.23 -3.00 50.51
N SER A 32 2.15 -3.88 51.45
CA SER A 32 2.19 -5.34 51.43
C SER A 32 0.83 -6.01 51.09
N SER A 33 0.99 -7.15 50.44
CA SER A 33 0.29 -8.43 50.62
C SER A 33 -1.23 -8.54 50.46
N GLY A 34 -1.59 -9.44 49.55
CA GLY A 34 -2.90 -10.07 49.49
C GLY A 34 -3.04 -10.97 48.28
N SER A 35 -2.62 -12.23 48.43
CA SER A 35 -2.85 -13.28 47.44
C SER A 35 -4.29 -13.66 47.33
N SER A 36 -4.86 -13.63 46.13
CA SER A 36 -5.98 -14.50 45.77
C SER A 36 -5.92 -14.82 44.28
N THR A 37 -5.59 -16.07 44.00
CA THR A 37 -5.72 -16.71 42.71
C THR A 37 -7.19 -16.80 42.31
N SER A 38 -7.53 -16.15 41.20
CA SER A 38 -8.72 -16.50 40.43
C SER A 38 -8.41 -16.30 38.96
N ASN A 39 -8.33 -17.42 38.24
CA ASN A 39 -8.33 -17.44 36.78
C ASN A 39 -9.63 -16.84 36.26
N PRO A 40 -9.60 -15.84 35.39
CA PRO A 40 -10.76 -15.54 34.57
C PRO A 40 -10.66 -16.31 33.25
N SER A 41 -11.53 -17.29 33.05
CA SER A 41 -11.93 -17.73 31.73
C SER A 41 -12.56 -16.53 31.01
N SER A 42 -11.83 -15.87 30.16
CA SER A 42 -12.37 -14.83 29.29
C SER A 42 -13.06 -15.48 28.09
N THR A 43 -14.37 -15.66 28.18
CA THR A 43 -15.21 -15.65 26.99
C THR A 43 -15.18 -14.21 26.47
N ALA A 44 -14.38 -13.94 25.45
CA ALA A 44 -14.34 -12.65 24.78
C ALA A 44 -15.67 -12.43 24.05
N SER A 45 -16.59 -11.73 24.71
CA SER A 45 -17.65 -11.02 24.02
C SER A 45 -17.03 -9.74 23.48
N GLY A 46 -16.90 -9.61 22.17
CA GLY A 46 -16.44 -8.40 21.53
C GLY A 46 -17.28 -7.20 21.95
N SER A 47 -16.70 -6.34 22.78
CA SER A 47 -17.24 -5.03 23.09
C SER A 47 -16.60 -4.05 22.10
N THR A 48 -17.31 -3.72 21.04
CA THR A 48 -17.02 -2.54 20.24
C THR A 48 -17.03 -1.31 21.15
N ALA A 49 -16.06 -0.44 21.00
CA ALA A 49 -16.08 0.86 21.67
C ALA A 49 -17.41 1.57 21.36
N PRO A 50 -18.06 2.21 22.36
CA PRO A 50 -19.35 2.82 22.11
C PRO A 50 -19.22 3.94 21.06
N GLY A 51 -19.79 3.74 19.89
CA GLY A 51 -20.02 4.81 18.92
C GLY A 51 -19.31 4.70 17.57
N VAL A 52 -18.38 3.78 17.36
CA VAL A 52 -17.73 3.60 16.05
C VAL A 52 -18.21 2.29 15.42
N ALA A 53 -19.12 2.38 14.48
CA ALA A 53 -19.43 1.27 13.59
C ALA A 53 -18.49 1.36 12.38
N LEU A 54 -17.53 0.45 12.30
CA LEU A 54 -16.83 0.21 11.03
C LEU A 54 -17.87 -0.36 10.06
N THR A 55 -18.23 0.39 9.04
CA THR A 55 -19.35 0.00 8.19
C THR A 55 -18.90 -0.94 7.10
N GLY A 56 -17.76 -1.39 6.91
CA GLY A 56 -17.38 -2.31 5.82
C GLY A 56 -17.96 -1.91 4.45
N GLN A 57 -18.43 -0.67 4.34
CA GLN A 57 -18.91 -0.07 3.11
C GLN A 57 -17.80 0.78 2.54
N VAL A 58 -17.58 0.57 1.31
CA VAL A 58 -16.51 1.21 0.59
C VAL A 58 -17.11 1.72 -0.69
N GLY A 59 -16.76 2.96 -1.05
CA GLY A 59 -16.95 3.51 -2.35
C GLY A 59 -18.37 3.53 -2.91
N ALA A 60 -19.11 4.56 -2.58
CA ALA A 60 -20.13 5.05 -3.52
C ALA A 60 -19.68 6.45 -3.96
N VAL A 61 -19.65 6.69 -5.26
CA VAL A 61 -19.56 8.07 -5.77
C VAL A 61 -20.65 8.87 -5.06
N PRO A 62 -20.34 9.99 -4.39
CA PRO A 62 -21.34 10.71 -3.61
C PRO A 62 -22.50 11.18 -4.46
N ASP A 63 -23.71 11.02 -3.95
CA ASP A 63 -24.86 11.72 -4.55
C ASP A 63 -24.62 13.21 -4.47
N MET A 64 -24.84 13.90 -5.58
CA MET A 64 -24.77 15.36 -5.63
C MET A 64 -25.72 15.96 -4.60
N ALA A 65 -25.21 16.68 -3.63
CA ALA A 65 -26.05 17.47 -2.77
C ALA A 65 -26.75 18.57 -3.59
N THR A 66 -28.06 18.65 -3.47
CA THR A 66 -28.84 19.74 -4.04
C THR A 66 -28.79 20.94 -3.10
N GLY A 67 -28.09 21.99 -3.46
CA GLY A 67 -27.96 23.22 -2.65
C GLY A 67 -27.14 24.29 -3.38
N ALA A 68 -27.06 25.47 -2.79
CA ALA A 68 -26.15 26.49 -3.29
C ALA A 68 -24.70 26.07 -2.97
N GLU A 69 -23.91 25.93 -4.01
CA GLU A 69 -22.48 25.62 -3.91
C GLU A 69 -21.70 26.92 -3.74
N HIS A 70 -20.76 26.90 -2.80
CA HIS A 70 -19.84 28.01 -2.58
C HIS A 70 -18.42 27.52 -2.78
N ALA A 71 -17.65 28.29 -3.54
CA ALA A 71 -16.23 28.07 -3.73
C ALA A 71 -15.45 28.35 -2.44
N GLY A 72 -14.33 27.66 -2.29
CA GLY A 72 -13.42 27.87 -1.15
C GLY A 72 -12.12 27.11 -1.35
N THR A 73 -11.38 26.96 -0.29
CA THR A 73 -10.25 26.03 -0.23
C THR A 73 -10.55 24.99 0.82
N VAL A 74 -10.69 23.74 0.38
CA VAL A 74 -10.84 22.62 1.30
C VAL A 74 -9.45 22.18 1.73
N THR A 75 -9.18 22.27 3.02
CA THR A 75 -7.88 21.92 3.61
C THR A 75 -7.97 20.55 4.25
N VAL A 76 -7.15 19.62 3.78
CA VAL A 76 -7.12 18.23 4.20
C VAL A 76 -5.80 17.92 4.90
N ALA A 77 -5.86 17.14 5.97
CA ALA A 77 -4.66 16.63 6.61
C ALA A 77 -3.93 15.62 5.72
N GLY A 78 -2.62 15.80 5.57
CA GLY A 78 -1.72 14.75 5.11
C GLY A 78 -1.09 14.04 6.31
N PRO A 79 -0.97 12.71 6.31
CA PRO A 79 -0.37 11.96 7.40
C PRO A 79 1.14 12.25 7.55
N PRO A 80 1.75 11.88 8.68
CA PRO A 80 3.19 12.03 8.86
C PRO A 80 3.99 11.25 7.80
N ASN A 81 4.99 11.91 7.23
CA ASN A 81 5.87 11.38 6.19
C ASN A 81 5.20 11.09 4.83
N SER A 82 4.10 11.74 4.53
CA SER A 82 3.35 11.62 3.28
C SER A 82 3.70 12.67 2.23
N ALA A 83 4.89 13.25 2.27
CA ALA A 83 5.30 14.27 1.30
C ALA A 83 5.48 13.67 -0.10
N PRO A 84 4.78 14.15 -1.14
CA PRO A 84 5.01 13.69 -2.51
C PRO A 84 6.45 13.92 -2.96
N THR A 85 7.06 12.89 -3.53
CA THR A 85 8.45 12.89 -4.00
C THR A 85 8.57 12.67 -5.50
N TRP A 86 7.46 12.35 -6.16
CA TRP A 86 7.35 12.02 -7.56
C TRP A 86 6.08 12.63 -8.16
N ILE A 87 6.08 12.97 -9.47
CA ILE A 87 4.92 13.60 -10.15
C ILE A 87 4.64 13.00 -11.52
N LEU A 88 5.53 12.16 -12.05
CA LEU A 88 5.29 11.48 -13.31
C LEU A 88 4.35 10.31 -13.07
N PRO A 89 3.21 10.18 -13.79
CA PRO A 89 2.25 9.10 -13.62
C PRO A 89 2.78 7.76 -14.20
N LEU A 90 3.88 7.34 -13.71
CA LEU A 90 4.53 6.04 -13.76
C LEU A 90 5.37 5.98 -12.48
N VAL A 91 4.73 5.62 -11.39
CA VAL A 91 5.34 5.69 -10.08
C VAL A 91 6.42 4.62 -9.96
N THR A 92 7.60 5.03 -9.48
CA THR A 92 8.70 4.09 -9.25
C THR A 92 8.54 3.42 -7.90
N GLY A 93 9.03 2.19 -7.73
CA GLY A 93 8.97 1.49 -6.45
C GLY A 93 9.62 2.26 -5.26
N ALA A 94 10.50 3.22 -5.54
CA ALA A 94 11.09 4.07 -4.49
C ALA A 94 10.20 5.25 -4.07
N ALA A 95 9.17 5.57 -4.85
CA ALA A 95 8.22 6.65 -4.60
C ALA A 95 6.79 6.12 -4.44
N ASP A 96 6.64 4.81 -4.37
CA ASP A 96 5.36 4.15 -4.25
C ASP A 96 4.83 4.33 -2.84
N SER A 97 3.87 5.21 -2.72
CA SER A 97 3.09 5.40 -1.51
C SER A 97 1.66 5.74 -1.90
N VAL A 98 0.71 5.26 -1.13
CA VAL A 98 -0.70 5.56 -1.27
C VAL A 98 -0.91 7.07 -1.45
N PHE A 99 -0.22 7.88 -0.68
CA PHE A 99 -0.39 9.31 -0.71
C PHE A 99 0.17 9.99 -1.97
N ASP A 100 1.29 9.50 -2.52
CA ASP A 100 1.86 10.00 -3.78
C ASP A 100 0.96 9.65 -4.96
N VAL A 101 0.42 8.44 -4.98
CA VAL A 101 -0.42 7.95 -6.06
C VAL A 101 -1.81 8.57 -5.96
N ASP A 102 -2.47 8.44 -4.83
CA ASP A 102 -3.91 8.65 -4.72
C ASP A 102 -4.30 10.11 -4.50
N GLU A 103 -3.71 10.74 -3.51
CA GLU A 103 -4.06 12.10 -3.17
C GLU A 103 -3.31 13.14 -4.00
N PHE A 104 -2.24 12.77 -4.66
CA PHE A 104 -1.46 13.68 -5.49
C PHE A 104 -1.62 13.40 -6.98
N ASP A 105 -1.24 12.21 -7.44
CA ASP A 105 -1.14 11.90 -8.87
C ASP A 105 -2.54 11.75 -9.52
N TYR A 106 -3.43 10.96 -8.94
CA TYR A 106 -4.77 10.72 -9.49
C TYR A 106 -5.68 11.96 -9.55
N GLN A 107 -5.38 13.00 -8.78
CA GLN A 107 -6.08 14.28 -8.92
C GLN A 107 -5.72 15.00 -10.23
N MET A 108 -4.54 14.71 -10.77
CA MET A 108 -4.03 15.34 -11.99
C MET A 108 -4.17 14.44 -13.22
N TYR A 109 -3.99 13.13 -13.05
CA TYR A 109 -3.96 12.16 -14.16
C TYR A 109 -4.91 11.02 -13.88
N ARG A 110 -5.95 10.87 -14.69
CA ARG A 110 -6.95 9.81 -14.54
C ARG A 110 -6.54 8.55 -15.30
N PRO A 111 -6.75 7.36 -14.73
CA PRO A 111 -6.52 6.11 -15.43
C PRO A 111 -7.61 5.82 -16.46
N LEU A 112 -7.35 4.83 -17.32
CA LEU A 112 -8.32 4.38 -18.33
C LEU A 112 -9.63 3.91 -17.68
N TYR A 113 -9.54 3.21 -16.55
CA TYR A 113 -10.70 2.73 -15.81
C TYR A 113 -10.60 3.19 -14.35
N TRP A 114 -11.67 3.81 -13.89
CA TRP A 114 -11.83 4.21 -12.50
C TRP A 114 -12.63 3.13 -11.78
N LEU A 115 -11.99 2.46 -10.86
CA LEU A 115 -12.55 1.35 -10.11
C LEU A 115 -13.01 1.85 -8.75
N VAL A 116 -14.24 1.56 -8.40
CA VAL A 116 -14.86 1.95 -7.13
C VAL A 116 -15.02 0.75 -6.23
N ASN A 117 -14.76 1.00 -5.01
CA ASN A 117 -14.95 0.07 -3.93
C ASN A 117 -16.41 0.03 -3.49
N GLY A 118 -17.10 -0.97 -3.90
CA GLY A 118 -18.41 -1.29 -3.36
C GLY A 118 -18.41 -2.64 -2.67
N VAL A 119 -19.57 -3.10 -2.24
CA VAL A 119 -19.78 -4.49 -1.81
C VAL A 119 -19.37 -5.48 -2.93
N GLU A 120 -19.39 -4.99 -4.16
CA GLU A 120 -18.78 -5.61 -5.33
C GLU A 120 -17.94 -4.55 -6.02
N PRO A 121 -16.64 -4.82 -6.26
CA PRO A 121 -15.79 -3.93 -7.03
C PRO A 121 -16.38 -3.77 -8.42
N THR A 122 -16.67 -2.55 -8.79
CA THR A 122 -17.23 -2.24 -10.12
C THR A 122 -16.51 -1.05 -10.71
N GLU A 123 -16.21 -1.14 -12.00
CA GLU A 123 -15.78 0.01 -12.76
C GLU A 123 -16.82 1.12 -12.65
N THR A 124 -16.37 2.37 -12.47
CA THR A 124 -17.24 3.56 -12.50
C THR A 124 -17.18 4.19 -13.88
N PRO A 125 -18.08 3.82 -14.80
CA PRO A 125 -18.01 4.25 -16.20
C PRO A 125 -17.99 5.77 -16.39
N ALA A 126 -18.64 6.51 -15.50
CA ALA A 126 -18.68 7.96 -15.59
C ALA A 126 -17.31 8.62 -15.36
N MET A 127 -16.46 8.04 -14.53
CA MET A 127 -15.14 8.56 -14.18
C MET A 127 -14.01 7.96 -15.03
N SER A 128 -14.26 6.87 -15.73
CA SER A 128 -13.29 6.19 -16.59
C SER A 128 -13.06 6.94 -17.90
N LEU A 129 -11.82 7.01 -18.35
CA LEU A 129 -11.45 7.62 -19.65
C LEU A 129 -11.89 6.78 -20.85
N ALA A 130 -12.00 5.46 -20.68
CA ALA A 130 -12.40 4.53 -21.72
C ALA A 130 -13.80 3.96 -21.47
N SER A 131 -14.40 3.39 -22.50
CA SER A 131 -15.59 2.54 -22.39
C SER A 131 -15.18 1.10 -22.11
N ASP A 132 -16.14 0.28 -21.65
CA ASP A 132 -15.92 -1.12 -21.32
C ASP A 132 -15.08 -1.83 -22.40
N PRO A 133 -14.09 -2.63 -22.00
CA PRO A 133 -13.23 -3.33 -22.94
C PRO A 133 -13.97 -4.46 -23.66
N VAL A 134 -13.69 -4.64 -24.95
CA VAL A 134 -14.23 -5.72 -25.77
C VAL A 134 -13.16 -6.79 -25.97
N TRP A 135 -13.42 -7.96 -25.41
CA TRP A 135 -12.56 -9.13 -25.51
C TRP A 135 -12.85 -9.95 -26.78
N SER A 136 -11.82 -10.55 -27.33
CA SER A 136 -11.90 -11.36 -28.55
C SER A 136 -10.78 -12.37 -28.64
N ASN A 137 -10.86 -13.26 -29.64
CA ASN A 137 -9.84 -14.29 -29.90
C ASN A 137 -9.56 -15.21 -28.70
N GLY A 138 -10.61 -15.54 -27.93
CA GLY A 138 -10.48 -16.37 -26.72
C GLY A 138 -9.59 -15.72 -25.68
N ASP A 139 -9.90 -14.47 -25.35
CA ASP A 139 -9.27 -13.64 -24.35
C ASP A 139 -7.78 -13.35 -24.61
N LYS A 140 -7.39 -13.38 -25.89
CA LYS A 140 -6.06 -12.99 -26.38
C LYS A 140 -6.02 -11.64 -27.09
N ALA A 141 -7.11 -10.91 -27.09
CA ALA A 141 -7.14 -9.56 -27.60
C ALA A 141 -8.20 -8.75 -26.86
N VAL A 142 -7.85 -7.53 -26.50
CA VAL A 142 -8.71 -6.55 -25.88
C VAL A 142 -8.73 -5.26 -26.71
N THR A 143 -9.91 -4.69 -26.90
CA THR A 143 -10.10 -3.42 -27.60
C THR A 143 -10.94 -2.50 -26.73
N PHE A 144 -10.49 -1.27 -26.53
CA PHE A 144 -11.24 -0.25 -25.80
C PHE A 144 -11.25 1.07 -26.57
N THR A 145 -12.24 1.90 -26.25
CA THR A 145 -12.47 3.17 -26.95
C THR A 145 -12.45 4.32 -25.94
N LEU A 146 -11.60 5.31 -26.19
CA LEU A 146 -11.52 6.52 -25.38
C LEU A 146 -12.78 7.39 -25.57
N LYS A 147 -13.25 7.96 -24.49
CA LYS A 147 -14.42 8.83 -24.47
C LYS A 147 -14.06 10.23 -24.95
N SER A 148 -14.94 10.85 -25.72
CA SER A 148 -14.68 12.14 -26.36
C SER A 148 -14.90 13.37 -25.46
N ASN A 149 -15.48 13.18 -24.28
CA ASN A 149 -15.70 14.25 -23.32
C ASN A 149 -14.44 14.64 -22.54
N TYR A 150 -13.48 13.74 -22.38
CA TYR A 150 -12.23 14.03 -21.71
C TYR A 150 -11.23 14.73 -22.63
N LYS A 151 -10.50 15.68 -22.07
CA LYS A 151 -9.47 16.48 -22.77
C LYS A 151 -8.34 16.82 -21.82
N TRP A 152 -7.16 17.00 -22.37
CA TRP A 152 -6.07 17.65 -21.68
C TRP A 152 -6.39 19.11 -21.29
N SER A 153 -5.79 19.60 -20.23
CA SER A 153 -6.03 20.95 -19.71
C SER A 153 -5.61 22.08 -20.66
N ASN A 154 -4.82 21.78 -21.70
CA ASN A 154 -4.49 22.68 -22.80
C ASN A 154 -5.56 22.72 -23.90
N GLY A 155 -6.61 21.90 -23.78
CA GLY A 155 -7.72 21.79 -24.73
C GLY A 155 -7.58 20.71 -25.80
N ASP A 156 -6.44 20.05 -25.88
CA ASP A 156 -6.23 18.93 -26.81
C ASP A 156 -7.09 17.72 -26.44
N PRO A 157 -7.61 16.95 -27.40
CA PRO A 157 -8.33 15.71 -27.10
C PRO A 157 -7.34 14.65 -26.57
N ILE A 158 -7.82 13.82 -25.65
CA ILE A 158 -7.12 12.59 -25.29
C ILE A 158 -7.32 11.58 -26.41
N THR A 159 -6.24 11.00 -26.91
CA THR A 159 -6.27 10.13 -28.08
C THR A 159 -5.56 8.80 -27.82
N SER A 160 -5.78 7.85 -28.72
CA SER A 160 -5.06 6.58 -28.70
C SER A 160 -3.54 6.74 -28.79
N ALA A 161 -3.04 7.85 -29.33
CA ALA A 161 -1.61 8.16 -29.34
C ALA A 161 -1.04 8.37 -27.93
N ASP A 162 -1.86 8.92 -27.00
CA ASP A 162 -1.46 9.17 -25.62
C ASP A 162 -1.32 7.85 -24.83
N VAL A 163 -2.19 6.88 -25.11
CA VAL A 163 -2.09 5.52 -24.57
C VAL A 163 -0.87 4.78 -25.13
N LEU A 164 -0.65 4.88 -26.45
CA LEU A 164 0.54 4.26 -27.08
C LEU A 164 1.81 4.91 -26.56
N PHE A 165 1.81 6.21 -26.32
CA PHE A 165 2.94 6.94 -25.78
C PHE A 165 3.30 6.42 -24.38
N TRP A 166 2.33 6.36 -23.47
CA TRP A 166 2.52 5.73 -22.18
C TRP A 166 3.12 4.32 -22.30
N PHE A 167 2.57 3.48 -23.18
CA PHE A 167 3.02 2.10 -23.36
C PHE A 167 4.49 1.99 -23.80
N TYR A 168 4.92 2.80 -24.76
CA TYR A 168 6.30 2.73 -25.25
C TYR A 168 7.29 3.37 -24.30
N GLU A 169 6.90 4.43 -23.60
CA GLU A 169 7.72 5.04 -22.55
C GLU A 169 7.88 4.09 -21.35
N THR A 170 6.81 3.41 -20.93
CA THR A 170 6.86 2.36 -19.90
C THR A 170 7.81 1.22 -20.30
N LYS A 171 7.77 0.78 -21.57
CA LYS A 171 8.76 -0.21 -22.07
C LYS A 171 10.19 0.33 -22.02
N ALA A 172 10.41 1.59 -22.29
CA ALA A 172 11.73 2.20 -22.17
C ALA A 172 12.19 2.26 -20.72
N ALA A 173 11.30 2.65 -19.80
CA ALA A 173 11.53 2.67 -18.38
C ALA A 173 11.94 1.29 -17.82
N LEU A 174 11.12 0.27 -18.10
CA LEU A 174 11.33 -1.10 -17.62
C LEU A 174 12.57 -1.79 -18.20
N LYS A 175 12.96 -1.40 -19.39
CA LYS A 175 14.24 -1.86 -19.97
C LYS A 175 15.45 -1.37 -19.20
N GLU A 176 15.35 -0.25 -18.51
CA GLU A 176 16.40 0.28 -17.65
C GLU A 176 16.39 -0.38 -16.27
N SER A 177 15.23 -0.48 -15.66
CA SER A 177 15.03 -1.15 -14.39
C SER A 177 13.56 -1.57 -14.21
N PRO A 178 13.30 -2.79 -13.75
CA PRO A 178 11.94 -3.18 -13.31
C PRO A 178 11.35 -2.24 -12.26
N ALA A 179 12.17 -1.69 -11.37
CA ALA A 179 11.75 -0.78 -10.30
C ALA A 179 11.29 0.61 -10.80
N ASN A 180 11.35 0.88 -12.10
CA ASN A 180 10.86 2.15 -12.67
C ASN A 180 9.34 2.21 -12.81
N TRP A 181 8.64 1.12 -12.53
CA TRP A 181 7.19 1.08 -12.34
C TRP A 181 6.86 0.12 -11.20
N ALA A 182 6.24 0.63 -10.14
CA ALA A 182 5.95 -0.11 -8.92
C ALA A 182 5.01 -1.31 -9.18
N ALA A 183 3.96 -1.12 -9.96
CA ALA A 183 3.00 -2.18 -10.28
C ALA A 183 3.53 -3.25 -11.26
N TYR A 184 4.75 -3.13 -11.79
CA TYR A 184 5.26 -4.04 -12.79
C TYR A 184 5.71 -5.38 -12.24
N THR A 185 5.17 -6.47 -12.77
CA THR A 185 5.66 -7.83 -12.51
C THR A 185 6.35 -8.43 -13.73
N PRO A 186 7.67 -8.71 -13.67
CA PRO A 186 8.41 -9.22 -14.81
C PRO A 186 7.81 -10.50 -15.42
N GLY A 187 7.51 -10.46 -16.71
CA GLY A 187 6.97 -11.59 -17.48
C GLY A 187 5.46 -11.76 -17.37
N LEU A 188 4.75 -10.91 -16.65
CA LEU A 188 3.29 -10.92 -16.50
C LEU A 188 2.71 -9.56 -16.93
N GLY A 189 1.43 -9.56 -17.31
CA GLY A 189 0.64 -8.36 -17.56
C GLY A 189 1.19 -7.41 -18.63
N VAL A 190 0.99 -6.13 -18.41
CA VAL A 190 1.47 -5.05 -19.28
C VAL A 190 2.88 -4.63 -18.83
N PRO A 191 3.86 -4.47 -19.76
CA PRO A 191 3.76 -4.63 -21.21
C PRO A 191 4.16 -6.02 -21.72
N ASP A 192 4.60 -6.93 -20.89
CA ASP A 192 5.29 -8.16 -21.29
C ASP A 192 4.38 -9.18 -21.99
N GLU A 193 3.12 -9.27 -21.57
CA GLU A 193 2.13 -10.12 -22.22
C GLU A 193 1.46 -9.47 -23.44
N VAL A 194 1.77 -8.21 -23.75
CA VAL A 194 1.27 -7.52 -24.93
C VAL A 194 2.18 -7.80 -26.14
N ALA A 195 1.74 -8.76 -26.97
CA ALA A 195 2.45 -9.09 -28.22
C ALA A 195 2.46 -7.93 -29.22
N SER A 196 1.38 -7.15 -29.26
CA SER A 196 1.30 -5.91 -30.05
C SER A 196 0.20 -5.00 -29.55
N ILE A 197 0.44 -3.69 -29.63
CA ILE A 197 -0.53 -2.63 -29.41
C ILE A 197 -0.71 -1.84 -30.70
N SER A 198 -1.94 -1.40 -30.99
CA SER A 198 -2.26 -0.63 -32.19
C SER A 198 -3.40 0.35 -31.94
N ALA A 199 -3.38 1.44 -32.68
CA ALA A 199 -4.40 2.48 -32.71
C ALA A 199 -5.08 2.53 -34.10
N PRO A 200 -6.15 1.79 -34.34
CA PRO A 200 -6.82 1.79 -35.64
C PRO A 200 -7.44 3.15 -36.01
N ASN A 201 -7.73 3.98 -35.03
CA ASN A 201 -8.15 5.38 -35.18
C ASN A 201 -7.79 6.17 -33.92
N ALA A 202 -8.09 7.45 -33.89
CA ALA A 202 -7.69 8.36 -32.81
C ALA A 202 -8.34 8.07 -31.44
N SER A 203 -9.37 7.24 -31.36
CA SER A 203 -10.04 6.92 -30.09
C SER A 203 -10.00 5.44 -29.72
N THR A 204 -9.48 4.57 -30.57
CA THR A 204 -9.53 3.12 -30.33
C THR A 204 -8.14 2.54 -30.16
N VAL A 205 -7.95 1.75 -29.13
CA VAL A 205 -6.73 0.98 -28.87
C VAL A 205 -7.06 -0.51 -28.90
N THR A 206 -6.21 -1.29 -29.52
CA THR A 206 -6.29 -2.76 -29.50
C THR A 206 -4.95 -3.34 -29.06
N MET A 207 -4.97 -4.15 -28.01
CA MET A 207 -3.85 -4.97 -27.55
C MET A 207 -4.09 -6.43 -27.96
N LYS A 208 -3.08 -7.06 -28.53
CA LYS A 208 -3.04 -8.51 -28.75
C LYS A 208 -2.09 -9.09 -27.73
N LEU A 209 -2.52 -10.11 -27.02
CA LEU A 209 -1.77 -10.73 -25.95
C LEU A 209 -1.04 -12.00 -26.43
N THR A 210 0.04 -12.33 -25.75
CA THR A 210 0.84 -13.54 -26.03
C THR A 210 0.11 -14.82 -25.68
N LYS A 211 -0.75 -14.78 -24.65
CA LYS A 211 -1.59 -15.88 -24.18
C LYS A 211 -2.99 -15.36 -23.79
N ALA A 212 -3.91 -16.28 -23.51
CA ALA A 212 -5.18 -15.92 -22.91
C ALA A 212 -4.97 -15.52 -21.45
N VAL A 213 -5.72 -14.51 -21.00
CA VAL A 213 -5.70 -14.01 -19.63
C VAL A 213 -7.11 -14.06 -19.05
N ASN A 214 -7.24 -13.89 -17.75
CA ASN A 214 -8.53 -13.59 -17.13
C ASN A 214 -8.93 -12.15 -17.50
N PRO A 215 -10.06 -11.91 -18.18
CA PRO A 215 -10.49 -10.58 -18.58
C PRO A 215 -10.67 -9.60 -17.42
N THR A 216 -11.21 -10.08 -16.30
CA THR A 216 -11.44 -9.24 -15.11
C THR A 216 -10.11 -8.80 -14.51
N TRP A 217 -9.21 -9.74 -14.25
CA TRP A 217 -7.88 -9.40 -13.77
C TRP A 217 -7.17 -8.40 -14.69
N PHE A 218 -7.12 -8.68 -15.99
CA PHE A 218 -6.39 -7.83 -16.93
C PHE A 218 -7.03 -6.45 -17.08
N MET A 219 -8.34 -6.35 -16.91
CA MET A 219 -9.03 -5.06 -16.92
C MET A 219 -8.74 -4.27 -15.64
N GLU A 220 -8.81 -4.90 -14.48
CA GLU A 220 -8.75 -4.22 -13.19
C GLU A 220 -7.31 -3.97 -12.72
N ASP A 221 -6.41 -4.93 -12.89
CA ASP A 221 -5.06 -4.87 -12.35
C ASP A 221 -4.01 -4.43 -13.39
N GLU A 222 -4.36 -4.37 -14.69
CA GLU A 222 -3.39 -4.09 -15.74
C GLU A 222 -3.75 -2.87 -16.58
N ILE A 223 -4.86 -2.93 -17.34
CA ILE A 223 -5.25 -1.76 -18.15
C ILE A 223 -5.96 -0.68 -17.32
N GLY A 224 -6.47 -1.04 -16.14
CA GLY A 224 -7.02 -0.09 -15.19
C GLY A 224 -6.00 0.94 -14.74
N ASP A 225 -4.75 0.50 -14.53
CA ASP A 225 -3.65 1.36 -14.06
C ASP A 225 -3.03 2.25 -15.15
N ILE A 226 -3.43 2.07 -16.40
CA ILE A 226 -2.87 2.88 -17.47
C ILE A 226 -3.39 4.32 -17.39
N GLN A 227 -2.51 5.25 -17.04
CA GLN A 227 -2.73 6.69 -17.12
C GLN A 227 -2.17 7.20 -18.45
N PRO A 228 -2.97 7.60 -19.44
CA PRO A 228 -2.46 8.13 -20.70
C PRO A 228 -1.54 9.33 -20.47
N TRP A 229 -0.48 9.47 -21.28
CA TRP A 229 0.42 10.62 -21.20
C TRP A 229 0.18 11.60 -22.35
N PRO A 230 0.22 12.92 -22.12
CA PRO A 230 -0.03 13.92 -23.15
C PRO A 230 1.10 13.91 -24.21
N SER A 231 0.96 13.04 -25.19
CA SER A 231 1.98 12.74 -26.19
C SER A 231 2.44 13.96 -27.00
N GLN A 232 1.55 14.94 -27.17
CA GLN A 232 1.88 16.18 -27.88
C GLN A 232 2.68 17.18 -27.04
N ALA A 233 2.63 17.07 -25.70
CA ALA A 233 3.29 17.96 -24.77
C ALA A 233 4.59 17.38 -24.21
N TRP A 234 4.66 16.05 -24.01
CA TRP A 234 5.75 15.41 -23.29
C TRP A 234 6.78 14.71 -24.18
N ASN A 235 6.55 14.61 -25.48
CA ASN A 235 7.47 13.96 -26.42
C ASN A 235 8.72 14.82 -26.76
N ILE A 236 9.39 15.31 -25.72
CA ILE A 236 10.59 16.15 -25.79
C ILE A 236 11.70 15.57 -24.90
N ASP A 237 12.96 15.89 -25.19
CA ASP A 237 14.13 15.48 -24.41
C ASP A 237 14.89 16.65 -23.75
N ALA A 238 14.36 17.86 -23.87
CA ALA A 238 14.90 19.06 -23.25
C ALA A 238 13.84 20.15 -23.14
N THR A 239 13.99 21.07 -22.20
CA THR A 239 13.12 22.26 -22.05
C THR A 239 13.15 23.10 -23.34
N GLY A 240 11.98 23.28 -23.95
CA GLY A 240 11.85 23.96 -25.24
C GLY A 240 12.47 23.18 -26.42
N GLY A 241 12.73 21.88 -26.21
CA GLY A 241 13.24 20.97 -27.24
C GLY A 241 12.24 20.74 -28.39
N LYS A 242 12.71 20.14 -29.44
CA LYS A 242 11.84 19.73 -30.55
C LYS A 242 11.10 18.45 -30.16
N HIS A 243 9.88 18.35 -30.65
CA HIS A 243 9.07 17.14 -30.47
C HIS A 243 9.72 15.95 -31.17
N ILE A 244 9.84 14.84 -30.47
CA ILE A 244 10.33 13.57 -30.94
C ILE A 244 9.11 12.76 -31.37
N THR A 245 9.06 12.33 -32.63
CA THR A 245 7.90 11.66 -33.22
C THR A 245 8.05 10.15 -33.36
N ASP A 246 9.29 9.65 -33.29
CA ASP A 246 9.63 8.26 -33.60
C ASP A 246 9.68 7.35 -32.35
N TRP A 247 9.20 7.84 -31.18
CA TRP A 247 9.22 7.11 -29.92
C TRP A 247 8.53 5.72 -29.99
N ALA A 248 7.49 5.56 -30.80
CA ALA A 248 6.83 4.26 -30.98
C ALA A 248 7.63 3.23 -31.75
N THR A 249 8.59 3.67 -32.60
CA THR A 249 9.38 2.81 -33.47
C THR A 249 10.86 2.81 -33.15
N ASN A 250 11.33 3.78 -32.40
CA ASN A 250 12.72 3.96 -32.02
C ASN A 250 12.83 3.94 -30.46
N PRO A 251 13.20 2.81 -29.87
CA PRO A 251 13.35 2.71 -28.40
C PRO A 251 14.39 3.67 -27.80
N ALA A 252 15.37 4.16 -28.62
CA ALA A 252 16.34 5.14 -28.14
C ALA A 252 15.72 6.53 -27.98
N ASP A 253 14.72 6.85 -28.77
CA ASP A 253 13.99 8.12 -28.65
C ASP A 253 12.99 8.10 -27.49
N ALA A 254 12.27 6.99 -27.31
CA ALA A 254 11.47 6.78 -26.10
C ALA A 254 12.35 6.93 -24.83
N LYS A 255 13.51 6.25 -24.80
CA LYS A 255 14.44 6.39 -23.66
C LYS A 255 14.84 7.84 -23.37
N LYS A 256 15.17 8.64 -24.37
CA LYS A 256 15.55 10.06 -24.16
C LYS A 256 14.40 10.87 -23.52
N ILE A 257 13.17 10.60 -23.96
CA ILE A 257 11.99 11.26 -23.42
C ILE A 257 11.80 10.84 -21.97
N TYR A 258 11.81 9.53 -21.69
CA TYR A 258 11.68 9.01 -20.34
C TYR A 258 12.75 9.55 -19.39
N ASP A 259 14.03 9.53 -19.80
CA ASP A 259 15.14 10.10 -19.01
C ASP A 259 14.89 11.57 -18.67
N TYR A 260 14.42 12.35 -19.64
CA TYR A 260 14.12 13.76 -19.43
C TYR A 260 12.96 13.95 -18.45
N LEU A 261 11.83 13.25 -18.65
CA LEU A 261 10.67 13.34 -17.76
C LEU A 261 11.02 12.91 -16.32
N THR A 262 11.81 11.85 -16.18
CA THR A 262 12.32 11.38 -14.88
C THR A 262 13.16 12.43 -14.16
N VAL A 263 14.05 13.12 -14.88
CA VAL A 263 14.83 14.23 -14.29
C VAL A 263 13.93 15.38 -13.85
N GLN A 264 12.90 15.71 -14.65
CA GLN A 264 11.92 16.73 -14.28
C GLN A 264 11.07 16.30 -13.07
N SER A 265 10.69 15.04 -13.00
CA SER A 265 9.90 14.49 -11.88
C SER A 265 10.66 14.51 -10.55
N LYS A 266 11.97 14.44 -10.54
CA LYS A 266 12.81 14.58 -9.35
C LYS A 266 13.01 16.03 -8.89
N SER A 267 12.52 17.01 -9.65
CA SER A 267 12.75 18.45 -9.42
C SER A 267 11.60 19.08 -8.64
N LEU A 268 11.40 18.67 -7.39
CA LEU A 268 10.29 19.06 -6.52
C LEU A 268 10.01 20.58 -6.51
N SER A 269 11.06 21.40 -6.51
CA SER A 269 10.92 22.86 -6.48
C SER A 269 10.24 23.46 -7.72
N THR A 270 10.10 22.70 -8.78
CA THR A 270 9.50 23.13 -10.03
C THR A 270 8.11 22.55 -10.29
N TYR A 271 7.59 21.70 -9.45
CA TYR A 271 6.34 20.98 -9.68
C TYR A 271 5.19 21.89 -10.11
N ALA A 272 4.89 22.93 -9.34
CA ALA A 272 3.81 23.86 -9.65
C ALA A 272 4.09 24.82 -10.82
N SER A 273 5.36 24.97 -11.23
CA SER A 273 5.76 25.96 -12.25
C SER A 273 6.22 25.35 -13.59
N ASN A 274 6.53 24.06 -13.61
CA ASN A 274 6.97 23.38 -14.82
C ASN A 274 5.78 23.17 -15.78
N PRO A 275 5.81 23.70 -17.01
CA PRO A 275 4.73 23.55 -17.97
C PRO A 275 4.36 22.10 -18.30
N LEU A 276 5.27 21.15 -18.14
CA LEU A 276 4.99 19.72 -18.35
C LEU A 276 3.85 19.28 -17.46
N TRP A 277 3.96 19.56 -16.16
CA TRP A 277 3.00 19.11 -15.15
C TRP A 277 1.70 19.93 -15.11
N GLN A 278 1.57 20.92 -15.99
CA GLN A 278 0.35 21.69 -16.15
C GLN A 278 -0.59 21.11 -17.22
N VAL A 279 -0.14 20.11 -17.99
CA VAL A 279 -0.97 19.39 -18.96
C VAL A 279 -1.51 18.11 -18.31
N VAL A 280 -2.72 18.20 -17.80
CA VAL A 280 -3.37 17.16 -16.99
C VAL A 280 -4.76 16.85 -17.58
N ASP A 281 -5.33 15.69 -17.27
CA ASP A 281 -6.67 15.27 -17.67
C ASP A 281 -7.60 15.01 -16.47
N GLY A 282 -7.06 15.01 -15.26
CA GLY A 282 -7.80 14.91 -14.02
C GLY A 282 -8.56 16.18 -13.64
N PRO A 283 -9.32 16.14 -12.53
CA PRO A 283 -10.15 17.27 -12.08
C PRO A 283 -9.36 18.47 -11.62
N TYR A 284 -8.09 18.31 -11.29
CA TYR A 284 -7.26 19.37 -10.71
C TYR A 284 -5.93 19.58 -11.44
N LYS A 285 -5.37 20.77 -11.21
CA LYS A 285 -4.00 21.14 -11.58
C LYS A 285 -3.24 21.63 -10.36
N LEU A 286 -1.99 21.26 -10.25
CA LEU A 286 -1.12 21.74 -9.18
C LEU A 286 -0.85 23.23 -9.34
N SER A 287 -1.16 24.02 -8.31
CA SER A 287 -0.93 25.49 -8.28
C SER A 287 0.16 25.91 -7.31
N ALA A 288 0.39 25.14 -6.24
CA ALA A 288 1.46 25.37 -5.28
C ALA A 288 1.98 24.03 -4.74
N PHE A 289 3.28 23.97 -4.48
CA PHE A 289 3.96 22.85 -3.84
C PHE A 289 5.10 23.36 -2.95
N THR A 290 5.20 22.83 -1.74
CA THR A 290 6.24 23.18 -0.77
C THR A 290 7.17 21.99 -0.54
N PRO A 291 8.33 21.91 -1.20
CA PRO A 291 9.20 20.73 -1.14
C PRO A 291 9.65 20.31 0.26
N SER A 292 9.75 21.26 1.19
CA SER A 292 10.24 20.98 2.54
C SER A 292 9.20 20.33 3.45
N THR A 293 7.92 20.41 3.12
CA THR A 293 6.82 19.87 3.93
C THR A 293 5.94 18.91 3.16
N GLY A 294 6.01 18.89 1.83
CA GLY A 294 5.08 18.17 0.98
C GLY A 294 3.70 18.82 0.84
N ALA A 295 3.46 19.95 1.49
CA ALA A 295 2.19 20.65 1.35
C ALA A 295 1.95 21.11 -0.09
N PHE A 296 0.73 20.91 -0.59
CA PHE A 296 0.37 21.30 -1.94
C PHE A 296 -1.04 21.89 -2.02
N THR A 297 -1.26 22.68 -3.06
CA THR A 297 -2.58 23.22 -3.40
C THR A 297 -2.88 22.94 -4.86
N MET A 298 -4.04 22.42 -5.13
CA MET A 298 -4.56 22.19 -6.45
C MET A 298 -5.74 23.10 -6.73
N VAL A 299 -5.87 23.54 -7.99
CA VAL A 299 -6.99 24.33 -8.48
C VAL A 299 -7.79 23.54 -9.52
N PRO A 300 -9.09 23.77 -9.65
CA PRO A 300 -9.92 23.05 -10.60
C PRO A 300 -9.38 23.11 -12.03
N ASN A 301 -9.37 21.97 -12.71
CA ASN A 301 -9.13 21.87 -14.13
C ASN A 301 -10.44 22.12 -14.89
N THR A 302 -10.63 23.32 -15.42
CA THR A 302 -11.87 23.73 -16.10
C THR A 302 -12.16 22.99 -17.41
N THR A 303 -11.20 22.17 -17.88
CA THR A 303 -11.39 21.33 -19.08
C THR A 303 -11.67 19.87 -18.75
N TYR A 304 -11.67 19.50 -17.46
CA TYR A 304 -11.99 18.16 -17.02
C TYR A 304 -13.35 17.71 -17.53
N GLY A 305 -13.39 16.56 -18.18
CA GLY A 305 -14.58 16.02 -18.85
C GLY A 305 -15.38 15.03 -18.05
N GLY A 306 -14.91 14.67 -16.85
CA GLY A 306 -15.59 13.74 -15.95
C GLY A 306 -16.76 14.36 -15.20
N PRO A 307 -17.46 13.60 -14.36
CA PRO A 307 -18.57 14.14 -13.56
C PRO A 307 -18.05 15.19 -12.58
N HIS A 308 -18.91 16.15 -12.26
CA HIS A 308 -18.65 17.24 -11.30
C HIS A 308 -17.45 18.13 -11.61
N ALA A 309 -17.17 18.34 -12.88
CA ALA A 309 -16.06 19.17 -13.39
C ALA A 309 -16.04 20.63 -12.89
N THR A 310 -16.90 21.03 -11.97
CA THR A 310 -17.15 22.45 -11.70
C THR A 310 -17.28 22.85 -10.24
N THR A 311 -16.82 22.08 -9.31
CA THR A 311 -16.65 22.69 -7.99
C THR A 311 -15.54 23.73 -8.10
N GLU A 312 -15.85 24.99 -7.81
CA GLU A 312 -14.86 26.08 -7.86
C GLU A 312 -13.90 26.02 -6.66
N SER A 313 -13.96 24.96 -5.85
CA SER A 313 -13.15 24.83 -4.64
C SER A 313 -11.74 24.31 -4.96
N ASN A 314 -10.75 24.96 -4.37
CA ASN A 314 -9.40 24.45 -4.36
C ASN A 314 -9.29 23.26 -3.39
N PHE A 315 -8.36 22.37 -3.66
CA PHE A 315 -8.00 21.27 -2.79
C PHE A 315 -6.57 21.50 -2.26
N GLN A 316 -6.43 21.56 -0.94
CA GLN A 316 -5.14 21.77 -0.30
C GLN A 316 -4.84 20.64 0.68
N VAL A 317 -3.68 20.03 0.56
CA VAL A 317 -3.18 19.06 1.53
C VAL A 317 -2.07 19.67 2.37
N VAL A 318 -2.19 19.48 3.68
CA VAL A 318 -1.22 19.95 4.68
C VAL A 318 -0.71 18.73 5.46
N PRO A 319 0.48 18.19 5.15
CA PRO A 319 1.08 17.13 5.92
C PRO A 319 1.42 17.57 7.35
N PHE A 320 1.14 16.71 8.30
CA PHE A 320 1.47 16.91 9.70
C PHE A 320 2.74 16.15 10.09
N THR A 321 3.41 16.60 11.15
CA THR A 321 4.63 15.94 11.64
C THR A 321 4.34 14.83 12.65
N SER A 322 3.10 14.73 13.11
CA SER A 322 2.62 13.71 14.03
C SER A 322 1.10 13.67 14.09
N ASP A 323 0.54 12.52 14.43
CA ASP A 323 -0.89 12.32 14.70
C ASP A 323 -1.44 13.28 15.76
N THR A 324 -0.63 13.61 16.78
CA THR A 324 -1.03 14.59 17.80
C THR A 324 -1.20 15.99 17.21
N ALA A 325 -0.34 16.40 16.29
CA ALA A 325 -0.43 17.70 15.65
C ALA A 325 -1.67 17.78 14.75
N GLU A 326 -1.96 16.72 14.01
CA GLU A 326 -3.14 16.59 13.18
C GLU A 326 -4.43 16.64 14.03
N TYR A 327 -4.54 15.82 15.06
CA TYR A 327 -5.71 15.81 15.95
C TYR A 327 -5.94 17.18 16.63
N ASN A 328 -4.88 17.90 16.98
CA ASN A 328 -5.01 19.27 17.51
C ASN A 328 -5.58 20.22 16.46
N ALA A 329 -5.14 20.12 15.21
CA ALA A 329 -5.65 20.94 14.11
C ALA A 329 -7.14 20.67 13.82
N LEU A 330 -7.58 19.40 13.91
CA LEU A 330 -9.01 19.06 13.90
C LEU A 330 -9.74 19.69 15.09
N SER A 331 -9.20 19.55 16.29
CA SER A 331 -9.83 20.07 17.51
C SER A 331 -9.98 21.59 17.48
N ASP A 332 -9.03 22.30 16.87
CA ASP A 332 -9.05 23.76 16.72
C ASP A 332 -9.89 24.21 15.51
N GLY A 333 -10.32 23.30 14.64
CA GLY A 333 -11.06 23.60 13.42
C GLY A 333 -10.20 24.29 12.36
N SER A 334 -8.89 24.09 12.36
CA SER A 334 -7.96 24.71 11.42
C SER A 334 -7.79 23.94 10.11
N ILE A 335 -8.33 22.74 10.02
CA ILE A 335 -8.44 21.93 8.80
C ILE A 335 -9.87 21.49 8.60
N ASP A 336 -10.24 21.25 7.33
CA ASP A 336 -11.62 20.92 6.96
C ASP A 336 -11.88 19.43 6.96
N ALA A 337 -10.89 18.62 6.67
CA ALA A 337 -11.00 17.16 6.67
C ALA A 337 -9.68 16.52 7.12
N GLY A 338 -9.78 15.31 7.64
CA GLY A 338 -8.64 14.55 8.11
C GLY A 338 -9.07 13.19 8.65
N TYR A 339 -8.18 12.55 9.39
CA TYR A 339 -8.41 11.25 10.02
C TYR A 339 -8.36 11.38 11.54
N VAL A 340 -8.91 10.42 12.25
CA VAL A 340 -8.79 10.34 13.72
C VAL A 340 -7.75 9.28 14.05
N PRO A 341 -6.57 9.67 14.55
CA PRO A 341 -5.55 8.70 14.95
C PRO A 341 -6.13 7.67 15.92
N LEU A 342 -5.77 6.41 15.78
CA LEU A 342 -6.36 5.31 16.57
C LEU A 342 -6.27 5.54 18.09
N THR A 343 -5.19 6.16 18.56
CA THR A 343 -5.02 6.59 19.96
C THR A 343 -6.00 7.67 20.41
N ASN A 344 -6.62 8.38 19.46
CA ASN A 344 -7.58 9.47 19.72
C ASN A 344 -9.04 9.05 19.50
N VAL A 345 -9.31 7.82 19.02
CA VAL A 345 -10.68 7.29 18.84
C VAL A 345 -11.57 7.48 20.07
N PRO A 346 -11.09 7.26 21.31
CA PRO A 346 -11.89 7.55 22.51
C PRO A 346 -12.32 9.01 22.68
N LYS A 347 -11.68 9.93 21.94
CA LYS A 347 -11.98 11.37 21.96
C LYS A 347 -12.77 11.86 20.75
N LEU A 348 -13.18 10.96 19.85
CA LEU A 348 -13.94 11.29 18.64
C LEU A 348 -15.16 12.17 18.94
N SER A 349 -15.85 11.91 20.04
CA SER A 349 -17.01 12.72 20.48
C SER A 349 -16.72 14.22 20.65
N ASN A 350 -15.45 14.61 20.84
CA ASN A 350 -15.07 16.02 20.94
C ASN A 350 -15.12 16.74 19.58
N LEU A 351 -15.02 15.99 18.48
CA LEU A 351 -15.02 16.51 17.11
C LEU A 351 -16.44 16.59 16.52
N THR A 352 -17.37 15.79 17.01
CA THR A 352 -18.70 15.61 16.39
C THR A 352 -19.60 16.86 16.41
N SER A 353 -19.26 17.92 17.13
CA SER A 353 -19.94 19.20 17.02
C SER A 353 -19.61 19.94 15.72
N THR A 354 -18.39 19.80 15.23
CA THR A 354 -17.84 20.50 14.06
C THR A 354 -17.77 19.62 12.83
N TYR A 355 -17.44 18.35 13.02
CA TYR A 355 -17.20 17.39 11.95
C TYR A 355 -18.28 16.32 11.89
N ASN A 356 -18.50 15.80 10.70
CA ASN A 356 -19.05 14.46 10.49
C ASN A 356 -17.91 13.46 10.65
N ASP A 357 -18.23 12.21 10.95
CA ASP A 357 -17.28 11.12 11.06
C ASP A 357 -17.77 9.90 10.28
N PHE A 358 -16.84 9.12 9.78
CA PHE A 358 -17.10 7.86 9.10
C PHE A 358 -15.99 6.87 9.42
N GLY A 359 -16.39 5.66 9.85
CA GLY A 359 -15.47 4.57 10.09
C GLY A 359 -15.51 3.58 8.93
N TYR A 360 -14.35 3.17 8.43
CA TYR A 360 -14.23 2.14 7.42
C TYR A 360 -12.91 1.37 7.57
N THR A 361 -12.82 0.24 6.91
CA THR A 361 -11.59 -0.53 6.81
C THR A 361 -11.13 -0.51 5.35
N ASP A 362 -9.85 -0.35 5.16
CA ASP A 362 -9.21 -0.52 3.87
C ASP A 362 -9.41 -1.96 3.34
N PHE A 363 -9.51 -2.12 2.01
CA PHE A 363 -9.53 -3.43 1.37
C PHE A 363 -8.11 -3.93 1.19
N GLY A 364 -7.47 -4.19 2.30
CA GLY A 364 -6.08 -4.56 2.36
C GLY A 364 -5.78 -5.37 3.61
N TRP A 365 -4.53 -5.63 3.82
CA TRP A 365 -4.04 -6.41 4.95
C TRP A 365 -2.65 -5.93 5.36
N ASN A 366 -2.43 -5.84 6.65
CA ASN A 366 -1.10 -5.66 7.21
C ASN A 366 -0.42 -7.03 7.37
N TYR A 367 0.91 -7.08 7.36
CA TYR A 367 1.63 -8.32 7.60
C TYR A 367 3.08 -8.11 7.99
N VAL A 368 3.61 -9.09 8.70
CA VAL A 368 5.06 -9.23 8.84
C VAL A 368 5.58 -10.09 7.69
N SER A 369 6.38 -9.51 6.82
CA SER A 369 7.04 -10.25 5.73
C SER A 369 8.15 -11.14 6.27
N TYR A 370 8.33 -12.32 5.66
CA TYR A 370 9.37 -13.30 6.00
C TYR A 370 10.39 -13.39 4.88
N ASN A 371 11.68 -13.23 5.18
CA ASN A 371 12.73 -13.38 4.19
C ASN A 371 13.20 -14.83 4.09
N PHE A 372 12.67 -15.56 3.12
CA PHE A 372 13.04 -16.95 2.82
C PHE A 372 14.47 -17.08 2.26
N GLY A 373 15.11 -15.98 1.90
CA GLY A 373 16.51 -15.92 1.45
C GLY A 373 17.53 -15.64 2.56
N ASP A 374 17.12 -15.25 3.78
CA ASP A 374 18.05 -14.91 4.86
C ASP A 374 18.71 -16.16 5.47
N THR A 375 20.00 -16.32 5.23
CA THR A 375 20.79 -17.45 5.77
C THR A 375 21.35 -17.19 7.17
N THR A 376 21.13 -16.03 7.75
CA THR A 376 21.65 -15.67 9.07
C THR A 376 21.01 -16.54 10.16
N GLY A 377 21.80 -17.31 10.87
CA GLY A 377 21.29 -18.21 11.92
C GLY A 377 20.36 -19.32 11.41
N ASP A 378 20.50 -19.71 10.14
CA ASP A 378 19.66 -20.69 9.45
C ASP A 378 18.19 -20.25 9.31
N PHE A 379 17.90 -18.93 9.33
CA PHE A 379 16.55 -18.40 9.31
C PHE A 379 15.74 -18.89 8.10
N ASN A 380 16.33 -18.89 6.90
CA ASN A 380 15.69 -19.39 5.69
C ASN A 380 15.20 -20.85 5.86
N ASN A 381 15.99 -21.71 6.48
CA ASN A 381 15.61 -23.10 6.72
C ASN A 381 14.54 -23.22 7.81
N ILE A 382 14.54 -22.32 8.79
CA ILE A 382 13.56 -22.27 9.88
C ILE A 382 12.21 -21.82 9.36
N ILE A 383 12.16 -20.67 8.67
CA ILE A 383 10.90 -20.05 8.20
C ILE A 383 10.26 -20.85 7.04
N ASP A 384 11.06 -21.61 6.29
CA ASP A 384 10.54 -22.55 5.29
C ASP A 384 9.63 -23.63 5.89
N LYS A 385 9.76 -23.92 7.19
CA LYS A 385 8.93 -24.95 7.85
C LYS A 385 7.54 -24.41 8.21
N LEU A 386 6.51 -24.97 7.59
CA LEU A 386 5.14 -24.56 7.84
C LEU A 386 4.77 -24.54 9.33
N TYR A 387 5.19 -25.54 10.11
CA TYR A 387 4.88 -25.58 11.53
C TYR A 387 5.47 -24.38 12.31
N VAL A 388 6.57 -23.80 11.85
CA VAL A 388 7.14 -22.57 12.46
C VAL A 388 6.24 -21.39 12.16
N ARG A 389 5.83 -21.21 10.90
CA ARG A 389 4.89 -20.14 10.51
C ARG A 389 3.56 -20.27 11.25
N GLN A 390 3.04 -21.49 11.40
CA GLN A 390 1.84 -21.78 12.20
C GLN A 390 2.05 -21.44 13.68
N ALA A 391 3.22 -21.76 14.24
CA ALA A 391 3.54 -21.41 15.63
C ALA A 391 3.61 -19.89 15.82
N LEU A 392 4.17 -19.16 14.85
CA LEU A 392 4.22 -17.70 14.85
C LEU A 392 2.82 -17.08 14.77
N ALA A 393 1.95 -17.62 13.93
CA ALA A 393 0.55 -17.18 13.82
C ALA A 393 -0.26 -17.43 15.12
N HIS A 394 -0.01 -18.55 15.82
CA HIS A 394 -0.63 -18.77 17.12
C HIS A 394 -0.17 -17.81 18.25
N LEU A 395 0.84 -17.00 18.00
CA LEU A 395 1.36 -16.02 18.96
C LEU A 395 0.80 -14.61 18.74
N GLU A 396 -0.04 -14.44 17.74
CA GLU A 396 -0.66 -13.16 17.42
C GLU A 396 -2.05 -13.06 18.04
N ASP A 397 -2.26 -12.04 18.87
CA ASP A 397 -3.56 -11.75 19.52
C ASP A 397 -4.30 -10.63 18.80
N GLU A 398 -4.73 -10.89 17.55
CA GLU A 398 -5.42 -9.89 16.73
C GLU A 398 -6.60 -9.24 17.46
N ALA A 399 -7.42 -10.02 18.15
CA ALA A 399 -8.56 -9.48 18.91
C ALA A 399 -8.10 -8.57 20.05
N GLY A 400 -7.00 -8.93 20.71
CA GLY A 400 -6.34 -8.10 21.71
C GLY A 400 -5.81 -6.80 21.11
N TYR A 401 -5.20 -6.84 19.94
CA TYR A 401 -4.68 -5.64 19.24
C TYR A 401 -5.80 -4.69 18.85
N ILE A 402 -6.86 -5.19 18.21
CA ILE A 402 -8.04 -4.38 17.85
C ILE A 402 -8.64 -3.71 19.08
N HIS A 403 -8.71 -4.44 20.19
CA HIS A 403 -9.24 -3.88 21.44
C HIS A 403 -8.29 -2.86 22.08
N ALA A 404 -7.01 -3.20 22.23
CA ALA A 404 -6.04 -2.43 23.03
C ALA A 404 -5.39 -1.27 22.25
N PHE A 405 -5.05 -1.49 21.00
CA PHE A 405 -4.29 -0.54 20.19
C PHE A 405 -5.19 0.25 19.22
N PHE A 406 -6.21 -0.41 18.64
CA PHE A 406 -7.10 0.24 17.67
C PHE A 406 -8.37 0.83 18.32
N ASN A 407 -8.55 0.66 19.64
CA ASN A 407 -9.75 1.09 20.34
C ASN A 407 -11.06 0.59 19.69
N GLY A 408 -11.02 -0.58 19.11
CA GLY A 408 -12.13 -1.22 18.40
C GLY A 408 -12.29 -0.81 16.94
N ALA A 409 -11.44 0.08 16.44
CA ALA A 409 -11.49 0.56 15.06
C ALA A 409 -10.50 -0.22 14.16
N GLY A 410 -10.79 -1.47 13.87
CA GLY A 410 -9.96 -2.32 13.00
C GLY A 410 -10.67 -3.62 12.63
N GLY A 411 -10.20 -4.25 11.57
CA GLY A 411 -10.66 -5.54 11.08
C GLY A 411 -9.62 -6.64 11.33
N GLN A 412 -10.06 -7.87 11.55
CA GLN A 412 -9.16 -9.02 11.58
C GLN A 412 -8.76 -9.44 10.17
N ALA A 413 -7.52 -9.86 9.99
CA ALA A 413 -6.99 -10.34 8.72
C ALA A 413 -6.21 -11.65 8.92
N PHE A 414 -6.74 -12.76 8.43
CA PHE A 414 -6.13 -14.08 8.56
C PHE A 414 -5.44 -14.56 7.28
N GLY A 415 -5.57 -13.81 6.21
CA GLY A 415 -5.05 -14.11 4.89
C GLY A 415 -5.09 -12.89 3.98
N PRO A 416 -4.70 -13.05 2.71
CA PRO A 416 -4.47 -11.93 1.80
C PRO A 416 -5.77 -11.29 1.26
N VAL A 417 -6.94 -11.85 1.51
CA VAL A 417 -8.21 -11.19 1.18
C VAL A 417 -8.94 -10.90 2.48
N PRO A 418 -9.18 -9.63 2.81
CA PRO A 418 -9.74 -9.23 4.09
C PRO A 418 -11.17 -9.73 4.28
N VAL A 419 -11.57 -9.84 5.55
CA VAL A 419 -12.96 -10.18 5.94
C VAL A 419 -13.87 -8.97 5.76
N LEU A 420 -13.32 -7.79 5.95
CA LEU A 420 -13.95 -6.48 5.81
C LEU A 420 -13.00 -5.52 5.08
N PRO A 421 -13.52 -4.78 4.10
CA PRO A 421 -14.87 -4.89 3.53
C PRO A 421 -15.06 -6.25 2.82
N LYS A 422 -16.27 -6.76 2.86
CA LYS A 422 -16.58 -8.05 2.23
C LYS A 422 -16.63 -7.88 0.71
N SER A 423 -15.93 -8.73 -0.01
CA SER A 423 -15.96 -8.80 -1.47
C SER A 423 -16.48 -10.14 -1.98
N PRO A 424 -16.81 -10.28 -3.28
CA PRO A 424 -17.11 -11.57 -3.89
C PRO A 424 -15.96 -12.59 -3.77
N PHE A 425 -14.76 -12.10 -3.57
CA PHE A 425 -13.53 -12.90 -3.47
C PHE A 425 -13.19 -13.32 -2.04
N THR A 426 -13.87 -12.77 -1.03
CA THR A 426 -13.65 -13.14 0.37
C THR A 426 -13.95 -14.63 0.56
N PRO A 427 -12.96 -15.47 0.90
CA PRO A 427 -13.18 -16.91 1.11
C PRO A 427 -14.19 -17.17 2.22
N SER A 428 -14.98 -18.21 2.10
CA SER A 428 -15.93 -18.60 3.16
C SER A 428 -15.24 -18.93 4.49
N THR A 429 -13.95 -19.22 4.45
CA THR A 429 -13.09 -19.51 5.61
C THR A 429 -12.42 -18.25 6.18
N ALA A 430 -12.49 -17.11 5.50
CA ALA A 430 -11.77 -15.91 5.89
C ALA A 430 -12.16 -15.35 7.27
N SER A 431 -13.39 -15.62 7.73
CA SER A 431 -13.85 -15.22 9.06
C SER A 431 -13.41 -16.17 10.19
N THR A 432 -12.66 -17.22 9.86
CA THR A 432 -12.22 -18.23 10.82
C THR A 432 -10.71 -18.24 10.86
N ASN A 433 -10.11 -17.78 11.96
CA ASN A 433 -8.68 -17.87 12.15
C ASN A 433 -8.25 -19.36 12.21
N PRO A 434 -7.43 -19.85 11.26
CA PRO A 434 -6.95 -21.22 11.31
C PRO A 434 -5.94 -21.47 12.43
N TYR A 435 -5.34 -20.41 12.97
CA TYR A 435 -4.31 -20.44 14.02
C TYR A 435 -4.65 -19.47 15.16
N PRO A 436 -5.77 -19.70 15.90
CA PRO A 436 -6.21 -18.79 16.95
C PRO A 436 -5.11 -18.56 18.00
N PHE A 437 -5.05 -17.37 18.57
CA PHE A 437 -4.08 -17.01 19.61
C PHE A 437 -4.00 -18.07 20.71
N SER A 438 -2.86 -18.70 20.81
CA SER A 438 -2.58 -19.76 21.79
C SER A 438 -1.08 -20.01 21.93
N PRO A 439 -0.38 -19.33 22.82
CA PRO A 439 1.04 -19.63 23.10
C PRO A 439 1.28 -21.10 23.45
N ALA A 440 0.30 -21.77 24.06
CA ALA A 440 0.39 -23.19 24.36
C ALA A 440 0.38 -24.06 23.09
N ALA A 441 -0.39 -23.71 22.07
CA ALA A 441 -0.38 -24.39 20.78
C ALA A 441 0.96 -24.18 20.06
N ALA A 442 1.48 -22.95 20.03
CA ALA A 442 2.79 -22.64 19.48
C ALA A 442 3.91 -23.46 20.13
N ALA A 443 3.99 -23.47 21.47
CA ALA A 443 4.96 -24.26 22.19
C ALA A 443 4.84 -25.77 21.90
N SER A 444 3.61 -26.27 21.77
CA SER A 444 3.32 -27.67 21.44
C SER A 444 3.80 -28.04 20.04
N LEU A 445 3.57 -27.17 19.04
CA LEU A 445 4.05 -27.34 17.67
C LEU A 445 5.57 -27.40 17.62
N LEU A 446 6.27 -26.47 18.26
CA LEU A 446 7.72 -26.43 18.31
C LEU A 446 8.28 -27.70 18.97
N LYS A 447 7.73 -28.09 20.14
CA LYS A 447 8.14 -29.29 20.86
C LYS A 447 7.89 -30.56 20.05
N ALA A 448 6.76 -30.66 19.35
CA ALA A 448 6.42 -31.81 18.50
C ALA A 448 7.39 -31.97 17.34
N ASN A 449 8.03 -30.88 16.90
CA ASN A 449 8.98 -30.84 15.79
C ASN A 449 10.45 -30.69 16.27
N GLY A 450 10.79 -31.29 17.41
CA GLY A 450 12.17 -31.51 17.82
C GLY A 450 12.88 -30.32 18.44
N TRP A 451 12.17 -29.23 18.78
CA TRP A 451 12.73 -28.11 19.52
C TRP A 451 12.68 -28.34 21.03
N THR A 452 13.72 -27.91 21.71
CA THR A 452 13.70 -27.80 23.17
C THR A 452 13.12 -26.45 23.52
N VAL A 453 11.89 -26.45 24.02
CA VAL A 453 11.16 -25.22 24.36
C VAL A 453 11.61 -24.71 25.73
N VAL A 454 12.08 -23.45 25.78
CA VAL A 454 12.62 -22.79 26.98
C VAL A 454 11.86 -21.48 27.19
N PRO A 455 10.73 -21.48 27.90
CA PRO A 455 9.94 -20.27 28.14
C PRO A 455 10.78 -19.12 28.69
N ASN A 456 10.65 -17.93 28.11
CA ASN A 456 11.45 -16.74 28.39
C ASN A 456 12.98 -16.88 28.12
N GLY A 457 13.38 -17.97 27.51
CA GLY A 457 14.73 -18.21 27.02
C GLY A 457 14.82 -18.18 25.50
N THR A 458 15.66 -19.06 24.94
CA THR A 458 15.76 -19.25 23.48
C THR A 458 15.73 -20.74 23.16
N ASP A 459 14.81 -21.15 22.36
CA ASP A 459 14.63 -22.52 21.90
C ASP A 459 15.79 -22.96 21.01
N THR A 460 16.12 -24.22 21.10
CA THR A 460 17.19 -24.81 20.28
C THR A 460 16.71 -26.11 19.63
N CYS A 461 17.15 -26.34 18.40
CA CYS A 461 16.91 -27.61 17.74
C CYS A 461 17.66 -28.73 18.48
N SER A 462 16.93 -29.66 19.10
CA SER A 462 17.48 -30.82 19.80
C SER A 462 17.40 -32.10 18.98
N LYS A 463 16.55 -32.14 17.93
CA LYS A 463 16.38 -33.28 17.04
C LYS A 463 16.49 -32.82 15.57
N PRO A 464 17.72 -32.66 15.06
CA PRO A 464 17.92 -32.30 13.65
C PRO A 464 17.49 -33.46 12.74
N GLY A 465 17.06 -33.16 11.52
CA GLY A 465 16.66 -34.15 10.51
C GLY A 465 15.34 -33.84 9.85
N THR A 466 14.85 -34.78 9.01
CA THR A 466 13.64 -34.61 8.18
C THR A 466 12.52 -35.57 8.53
N GLY A 467 12.71 -36.38 9.59
CA GLY A 467 11.70 -37.31 10.07
C GLY A 467 10.62 -36.65 10.90
N ALA A 468 9.59 -37.39 11.22
CA ALA A 468 8.53 -36.91 12.09
C ALA A 468 9.10 -36.58 13.49
N GLY A 469 8.82 -35.36 13.96
CA GLY A 469 9.32 -34.87 15.25
C GLY A 469 10.77 -34.38 15.23
N GLU A 470 11.32 -34.10 14.05
CA GLU A 470 12.62 -33.49 13.82
C GLU A 470 12.46 -32.04 13.31
N CYS A 471 13.50 -31.18 13.52
CA CYS A 471 13.41 -29.75 13.25
C CYS A 471 13.23 -29.41 11.75
N GLY A 472 13.63 -30.29 10.86
CA GLY A 472 13.51 -30.12 9.42
C GLY A 472 14.85 -30.06 8.70
N ALA A 473 14.78 -30.15 7.38
CA ALA A 473 15.95 -30.06 6.52
C ALA A 473 16.69 -28.73 6.72
N GLY A 474 18.02 -28.79 6.73
CA GLY A 474 18.86 -27.59 6.81
C GLY A 474 18.97 -26.97 8.21
N ILE A 475 18.38 -27.58 9.25
CA ILE A 475 18.41 -27.08 10.62
C ILE A 475 19.33 -27.97 11.49
N PRO A 476 20.57 -27.53 11.77
CA PRO A 476 21.50 -28.28 12.60
C PRO A 476 21.07 -28.36 14.07
N ALA A 477 21.64 -29.34 14.81
CA ALA A 477 21.47 -29.38 16.26
C ALA A 477 22.03 -28.11 16.90
N GLY A 478 21.29 -27.53 17.85
CA GLY A 478 21.70 -26.31 18.55
C GLY A 478 21.34 -25.01 17.82
N THR A 479 20.81 -25.07 16.60
CA THR A 479 20.22 -23.88 15.92
C THR A 479 19.19 -23.25 16.83
N LYS A 480 19.21 -21.91 16.94
CA LYS A 480 18.38 -21.15 17.87
C LYS A 480 17.18 -20.52 17.12
N LEU A 481 16.01 -20.49 17.77
CA LEU A 481 14.92 -19.63 17.34
C LEU A 481 15.20 -18.19 17.78
N ALA A 482 16.05 -17.50 17.01
CA ALA A 482 16.46 -16.13 17.29
C ALA A 482 16.80 -15.39 15.99
N TRP A 483 16.13 -14.24 15.74
CA TRP A 483 16.34 -13.43 14.55
C TRP A 483 15.99 -11.97 14.75
N ASN A 484 16.28 -11.14 13.77
CA ASN A 484 15.94 -9.72 13.77
C ASN A 484 14.56 -9.48 13.15
N VAL A 485 13.80 -8.55 13.73
CA VAL A 485 12.53 -8.08 13.21
C VAL A 485 12.61 -6.56 13.09
N TYR A 486 12.45 -6.07 11.89
CA TYR A 486 12.33 -4.64 11.61
C TYR A 486 10.86 -4.25 11.58
N TYR A 487 10.55 -2.99 11.87
CA TYR A 487 9.18 -2.50 11.78
C TYR A 487 9.15 -0.97 11.65
N VAL A 488 8.13 -0.46 10.99
CA VAL A 488 7.90 0.98 10.90
C VAL A 488 7.21 1.49 12.17
N THR A 489 7.32 2.80 12.42
CA THR A 489 6.74 3.45 13.61
C THR A 489 5.64 4.44 13.28
N SER A 490 5.22 4.49 12.04
CA SER A 490 4.08 5.27 11.58
C SER A 490 3.28 4.40 10.60
N PRO A 491 2.02 4.14 10.91
CA PRO A 491 1.31 4.47 12.17
C PRO A 491 1.90 3.73 13.38
N ALA A 492 1.81 4.34 14.56
CA ALA A 492 2.45 3.83 15.79
C ALA A 492 1.98 2.43 16.20
N VAL A 493 0.76 2.08 15.86
CA VAL A 493 0.13 0.79 16.20
C VAL A 493 0.84 -0.41 15.57
N ILE A 494 1.52 -0.26 14.43
CA ILE A 494 2.36 -1.32 13.84
C ILE A 494 3.45 -1.72 14.83
N GLY A 495 4.16 -0.74 15.38
CA GLY A 495 5.18 -1.00 16.38
C GLY A 495 4.62 -1.62 17.66
N GLU A 496 3.41 -1.24 18.08
CA GLU A 496 2.73 -1.81 19.25
C GLU A 496 2.37 -3.28 19.03
N GLN A 497 1.84 -3.64 17.85
CA GLN A 497 1.56 -5.03 17.46
C GLN A 497 2.83 -5.88 17.48
N VAL A 498 3.89 -5.44 16.79
CA VAL A 498 5.15 -6.16 16.69
C VAL A 498 5.80 -6.36 18.07
N GLN A 499 5.74 -5.36 18.96
CA GLN A 499 6.29 -5.47 20.32
C GLN A 499 5.52 -6.47 21.18
N ASP A 500 4.17 -6.47 21.10
CA ASP A 500 3.38 -7.46 21.83
C ASP A 500 3.62 -8.87 21.27
N TRP A 501 3.59 -9.03 19.94
CA TRP A 501 3.89 -10.31 19.30
C TRP A 501 5.25 -10.86 19.70
N ALA A 502 6.30 -10.03 19.72
CA ALA A 502 7.62 -10.44 20.21
C ALA A 502 7.62 -10.82 21.69
N SER A 503 6.80 -10.15 22.51
CA SER A 503 6.60 -10.50 23.91
C SER A 503 5.93 -11.88 24.06
N GLN A 504 4.89 -12.16 23.28
CA GLN A 504 4.24 -13.49 23.25
C GLN A 504 5.21 -14.57 22.77
N ALA A 505 5.98 -14.29 21.71
CA ALA A 505 7.00 -15.19 21.18
C ALA A 505 8.06 -15.57 22.24
N LYS A 506 8.48 -14.62 23.05
CA LYS A 506 9.41 -14.86 24.14
C LYS A 506 8.87 -15.82 25.19
N THR A 507 7.55 -15.79 25.47
CA THR A 507 6.93 -16.71 26.45
C THR A 507 7.09 -18.18 26.07
N VAL A 508 7.28 -18.47 24.78
CA VAL A 508 7.47 -19.82 24.25
C VAL A 508 8.90 -20.10 23.78
N GLY A 509 9.84 -19.19 24.04
CA GLY A 509 11.26 -19.41 23.77
C GLY A 509 11.73 -18.93 22.38
N ILE A 510 10.98 -18.12 21.68
CA ILE A 510 11.41 -17.45 20.44
C ILE A 510 11.98 -16.08 20.80
N THR A 511 13.19 -15.77 20.32
CA THR A 511 13.85 -14.47 20.54
C THR A 511 13.76 -13.61 19.28
N MET A 512 13.05 -12.50 19.38
CA MET A 512 12.96 -11.48 18.32
C MET A 512 13.75 -10.24 18.74
N ASN A 513 14.74 -9.86 17.96
CA ASN A 513 15.55 -8.66 18.19
C ASN A 513 14.90 -7.52 17.38
N LEU A 514 14.15 -6.67 18.05
CA LEU A 514 13.36 -5.61 17.42
C LEU A 514 14.24 -4.41 17.07
N ALA A 515 14.01 -3.83 15.88
CA ALA A 515 14.61 -2.58 15.44
C ALA A 515 13.60 -1.77 14.62
N SER A 516 13.32 -0.55 15.07
CA SER A 516 12.42 0.35 14.33
C SER A 516 13.12 1.03 13.15
N THR A 517 12.36 1.29 12.12
CA THR A 517 12.78 2.02 10.92
C THR A 517 11.67 2.97 10.48
N ASN A 518 11.88 3.73 9.41
CA ASN A 518 10.82 4.45 8.72
C ASN A 518 10.41 3.72 7.45
N PHE A 519 9.24 4.06 6.91
CA PHE A 519 8.68 3.43 5.73
C PHE A 519 9.62 3.50 4.52
N ASP A 520 10.12 4.69 4.15
CA ASP A 520 11.01 4.85 3.00
C ASP A 520 12.27 3.98 3.10
N TYR A 521 12.81 3.86 4.32
CA TYR A 521 13.97 3.00 4.54
C TYR A 521 13.62 1.52 4.41
N ALA A 522 12.47 1.10 4.93
CA ALA A 522 11.99 -0.27 4.80
C ALA A 522 11.83 -0.64 3.32
N ILE A 523 11.10 0.17 2.57
CA ILE A 523 10.90 -0.03 1.12
C ILE A 523 12.23 -0.08 0.36
N ALA A 524 13.13 0.85 0.62
CA ALA A 524 14.42 0.91 -0.10
C ALA A 524 15.42 -0.19 0.27
N ASN A 525 15.28 -0.84 1.43
CA ASN A 525 16.30 -1.77 1.94
C ASN A 525 15.81 -3.19 2.20
N TYR A 526 14.51 -3.38 2.39
CA TYR A 526 13.92 -4.69 2.67
C TYR A 526 12.99 -5.17 1.56
N ASN A 527 12.63 -4.28 0.65
CA ASN A 527 11.65 -4.52 -0.39
C ASN A 527 12.26 -4.66 -1.81
N ASP A 528 13.57 -4.86 -1.92
CA ASP A 528 14.20 -5.12 -3.23
C ASP A 528 14.71 -6.57 -3.30
N PRO A 529 13.87 -7.51 -3.80
CA PRO A 529 14.28 -8.91 -3.96
C PRO A 529 15.40 -9.06 -4.99
N SER A 530 15.60 -8.08 -5.86
CA SER A 530 16.69 -8.08 -6.86
C SER A 530 18.04 -7.64 -6.28
N SER A 531 18.05 -7.08 -5.06
CA SER A 531 19.28 -6.62 -4.42
C SER A 531 19.98 -7.73 -3.65
N PRO A 532 21.10 -8.31 -4.16
CA PRO A 532 21.86 -9.32 -3.44
C PRO A 532 22.43 -8.82 -2.10
N LYS A 533 22.34 -7.52 -1.83
CA LYS A 533 22.86 -6.89 -0.61
C LYS A 533 21.85 -6.87 0.54
N THR A 534 20.58 -6.95 0.23
CA THR A 534 19.49 -6.87 1.22
C THR A 534 18.95 -8.23 1.59
N VAL A 535 18.88 -9.18 0.66
CA VAL A 535 18.31 -10.53 0.84
C VAL A 535 18.94 -11.30 2.01
N SER A 536 20.17 -11.00 2.40
CA SER A 536 20.87 -11.73 3.47
C SER A 536 20.97 -10.97 4.81
N LYS A 537 20.23 -9.88 5.03
CA LYS A 537 20.44 -9.01 6.20
C LYS A 537 19.23 -8.76 7.06
N TRP A 538 18.06 -9.14 6.65
CA TRP A 538 16.83 -9.01 7.41
C TRP A 538 16.10 -10.34 7.44
N ALA A 539 15.54 -10.70 8.57
CA ALA A 539 14.77 -11.94 8.70
C ALA A 539 13.27 -11.66 8.56
N MET A 540 12.79 -10.62 9.22
CA MET A 540 11.39 -10.22 9.20
C MET A 540 11.29 -8.69 9.16
N ASP A 541 10.27 -8.18 8.46
CA ASP A 541 9.95 -6.75 8.39
C ASP A 541 8.43 -6.54 8.38
N ASP A 542 7.98 -5.54 9.14
CA ASP A 542 6.62 -5.03 9.14
C ASP A 542 6.66 -3.56 8.72
N PHE A 543 6.38 -3.31 7.47
CA PHE A 543 6.31 -1.95 6.91
C PHE A 543 4.88 -1.41 6.82
N GLY A 544 3.88 -2.17 7.24
CA GLY A 544 2.47 -1.96 7.04
C GLY A 544 1.89 -3.11 6.24
N GLY A 545 1.36 -2.87 5.09
CA GLY A 545 0.74 -3.92 4.27
C GLY A 545 0.49 -3.47 2.85
N PHE A 546 -0.48 -4.09 2.27
CA PHE A 546 -0.95 -3.78 0.92
C PHE A 546 -2.43 -3.48 0.93
N THR A 547 -2.83 -2.49 0.14
CA THR A 547 -4.20 -2.34 -0.32
C THR A 547 -4.39 -3.24 -1.54
N ASP A 548 -5.42 -4.06 -1.52
CA ASP A 548 -5.75 -4.93 -2.65
C ASP A 548 -6.43 -4.11 -3.77
N SER A 549 -6.17 -4.51 -5.01
CA SER A 549 -7.00 -4.09 -6.14
C SER A 549 -8.42 -4.67 -6.05
N THR A 550 -9.31 -4.22 -6.90
CA THR A 550 -10.68 -4.78 -6.98
C THR A 550 -10.71 -6.27 -7.31
N TYR A 551 -9.66 -6.77 -7.96
CA TYR A 551 -9.42 -8.18 -8.19
C TYR A 551 -8.24 -8.66 -7.33
N PRO A 552 -8.46 -9.06 -6.07
CA PRO A 552 -7.44 -9.22 -5.04
C PRO A 552 -6.61 -10.50 -5.22
N THR A 553 -5.83 -10.57 -6.29
CA THR A 553 -4.85 -11.63 -6.51
C THR A 553 -3.49 -11.23 -5.95
N THR A 554 -2.76 -12.18 -5.42
CA THR A 554 -1.44 -11.92 -4.85
C THR A 554 -0.29 -12.17 -5.84
N PHE A 555 -0.56 -11.98 -7.14
CA PHE A 555 0.42 -12.34 -8.18
C PHE A 555 1.74 -11.55 -8.08
N GLY A 556 1.70 -10.33 -7.57
CA GLY A 556 2.88 -9.51 -7.28
C GLY A 556 3.62 -9.92 -6.00
N VAL A 557 2.88 -10.36 -4.97
CA VAL A 557 3.36 -10.46 -3.60
C VAL A 557 3.84 -11.87 -3.22
N PHE A 558 3.11 -12.92 -3.58
CA PHE A 558 3.44 -14.29 -3.16
C PHE A 558 3.70 -15.25 -4.33
N ASN A 559 3.86 -14.74 -5.52
CA ASN A 559 4.32 -15.52 -6.67
C ASN A 559 5.85 -15.42 -6.79
N GLY A 560 6.55 -16.54 -7.01
CA GLY A 560 8.01 -16.57 -7.07
C GLY A 560 8.69 -15.44 -7.83
N PRO A 561 8.23 -15.05 -9.04
CA PRO A 561 8.78 -13.90 -9.79
C PRO A 561 8.12 -12.55 -9.48
N GLY A 562 7.21 -12.47 -8.51
CA GLY A 562 6.48 -11.23 -8.21
C GLY A 562 7.40 -10.07 -7.82
N SER A 563 7.08 -8.87 -8.28
CA SER A 563 7.88 -7.65 -8.03
C SER A 563 7.85 -7.21 -6.58
N GLU A 564 6.79 -7.53 -5.88
CA GLU A 564 6.56 -7.22 -4.46
C GLU A 564 6.74 -8.43 -3.55
N ASN A 565 7.30 -9.52 -4.09
CA ASN A 565 7.65 -10.71 -3.31
C ASN A 565 8.92 -10.46 -2.49
N LEU A 566 8.80 -9.64 -1.48
CA LEU A 566 9.90 -9.09 -0.69
C LEU A 566 10.79 -10.15 -0.06
N GLY A 567 10.17 -11.23 0.37
CA GLY A 567 10.83 -12.32 1.09
C GLY A 567 11.25 -13.49 0.21
N ASP A 568 11.07 -13.43 -1.08
CA ASP A 568 11.40 -14.50 -2.03
C ASP A 568 10.64 -15.81 -1.73
N TYR A 569 9.35 -15.69 -1.32
CA TYR A 569 8.47 -16.84 -1.13
C TYR A 569 8.24 -17.56 -2.46
N ASN A 570 8.46 -18.87 -2.49
CA ASN A 570 8.36 -19.65 -3.73
C ASN A 570 7.81 -21.05 -3.45
N ASP A 571 6.50 -21.16 -3.36
CA ASP A 571 5.78 -22.42 -3.21
C ASP A 571 5.11 -22.84 -4.53
N PRO A 572 5.41 -24.01 -5.09
CA PRO A 572 4.85 -24.43 -6.39
C PRO A 572 3.32 -24.50 -6.43
N THR A 573 2.67 -24.81 -5.29
CA THR A 573 1.19 -24.86 -5.22
C THR A 573 0.62 -23.46 -5.20
N ALA A 574 1.19 -22.54 -4.39
CA ALA A 574 0.84 -21.14 -4.39
C ALA A 574 1.00 -20.54 -5.79
N ASN A 575 2.16 -20.70 -6.41
CA ASN A 575 2.43 -20.19 -7.77
C ASN A 575 1.41 -20.71 -8.80
N SER A 576 1.00 -21.98 -8.68
CA SER A 576 -0.02 -22.56 -9.57
C SER A 576 -1.41 -21.96 -9.36
N LEU A 577 -1.81 -21.74 -8.10
CA LEU A 577 -3.09 -21.12 -7.76
C LEU A 577 -3.13 -19.64 -8.18
N ILE A 578 -2.08 -18.90 -7.91
CA ILE A 578 -1.92 -17.51 -8.33
C ILE A 578 -1.91 -17.40 -9.86
N THR A 579 -1.19 -18.29 -10.56
CA THR A 579 -1.26 -18.34 -12.02
C THR A 579 -2.68 -18.63 -12.51
N SER A 580 -3.43 -19.47 -11.80
CA SER A 580 -4.82 -19.77 -12.16
C SER A 580 -5.74 -18.55 -11.95
N SER A 581 -5.53 -17.72 -10.94
CA SER A 581 -6.38 -16.53 -10.71
C SER A 581 -6.24 -15.51 -11.84
N ILE A 582 -5.03 -15.31 -12.36
CA ILE A 582 -4.78 -14.35 -13.45
C ILE A 582 -5.01 -14.90 -14.87
N SER A 583 -5.15 -16.20 -15.05
CA SER A 583 -5.29 -16.82 -16.38
C SER A 583 -6.63 -17.50 -16.63
N SER A 584 -7.41 -17.77 -15.60
CA SER A 584 -8.68 -18.50 -15.69
C SER A 584 -9.86 -17.59 -15.37
N PRO A 585 -10.94 -17.59 -16.16
CA PRO A 585 -12.16 -16.87 -15.83
C PRO A 585 -12.98 -17.54 -14.70
N ASN A 586 -12.41 -18.51 -14.00
CA ASN A 586 -13.09 -19.18 -12.89
C ASN A 586 -13.19 -18.25 -11.67
N PRO A 587 -14.38 -17.83 -11.25
CA PRO A 587 -14.54 -16.91 -10.13
C PRO A 587 -14.04 -17.45 -8.78
N SER A 588 -13.85 -18.78 -8.67
CA SER A 588 -13.27 -19.40 -7.47
C SER A 588 -11.73 -19.41 -7.47
N ALA A 589 -11.07 -18.92 -8.49
CA ALA A 589 -9.60 -19.00 -8.56
C ALA A 589 -8.94 -18.18 -7.44
N VAL A 590 -9.37 -16.93 -7.25
CA VAL A 590 -8.88 -16.05 -6.17
C VAL A 590 -9.22 -16.63 -4.79
N THR A 591 -10.44 -17.09 -4.57
CA THR A 591 -10.82 -17.67 -3.27
C THR A 591 -10.05 -18.95 -2.93
N ASN A 592 -9.66 -19.75 -3.94
CA ASN A 592 -8.81 -20.92 -3.74
C ASN A 592 -7.38 -20.53 -3.39
N GLU A 593 -6.83 -19.54 -4.08
CA GLU A 593 -5.53 -18.92 -3.79
C GLU A 593 -5.50 -18.38 -2.36
N ALA A 594 -6.42 -17.48 -2.03
CA ALA A 594 -6.52 -16.87 -0.71
C ALA A 594 -6.67 -17.92 0.41
N SER A 595 -7.53 -18.94 0.21
CA SER A 595 -7.71 -20.01 1.18
C SER A 595 -6.42 -20.83 1.40
N TYR A 596 -5.65 -21.07 0.34
CA TYR A 596 -4.38 -21.77 0.46
C TYR A 596 -3.35 -20.93 1.21
N LEU A 597 -3.15 -19.68 0.80
CA LEU A 597 -2.19 -18.76 1.43
C LEU A 597 -2.51 -18.51 2.91
N THR A 598 -3.80 -18.39 3.27
CA THR A 598 -4.25 -18.32 4.67
C THR A 598 -3.74 -19.50 5.50
N THR A 599 -3.68 -20.71 4.94
CA THR A 599 -3.16 -21.88 5.66
C THR A 599 -1.64 -22.00 5.63
N GLN A 600 -0.98 -21.43 4.61
CA GLN A 600 0.48 -21.48 4.47
C GLN A 600 1.21 -20.37 5.22
N GLN A 601 0.53 -19.27 5.50
CA GLN A 601 1.13 -18.11 6.19
C GLN A 601 2.48 -17.71 5.57
N PRO A 602 2.51 -17.27 4.30
CA PRO A 602 3.77 -16.86 3.65
C PRO A 602 4.39 -15.58 4.25
N GLY A 603 3.60 -14.83 4.97
CA GLY A 603 3.88 -13.81 5.95
C GLY A 603 2.90 -13.95 7.09
N LEU A 604 3.08 -13.25 8.19
CA LEU A 604 2.11 -13.18 9.27
C LEU A 604 1.09 -12.09 8.93
N PHE A 605 -0.10 -12.48 8.55
CA PHE A 605 -1.20 -11.54 8.33
C PHE A 605 -1.64 -10.95 9.66
N GLN A 606 -1.88 -9.66 9.69
CA GLN A 606 -2.20 -8.90 10.90
C GLN A 606 -3.42 -8.02 10.68
N PRO A 607 -4.11 -7.61 11.76
CA PRO A 607 -5.18 -6.63 11.65
C PRO A 607 -4.69 -5.38 10.93
N ASN A 608 -5.42 -4.99 9.89
CA ASN A 608 -5.09 -3.76 9.19
C ASN A 608 -5.49 -2.56 10.05
N PRO A 609 -4.55 -1.69 10.44
CA PRO A 609 -4.85 -0.45 11.14
C PRO A 609 -5.34 0.65 10.20
N ASP A 610 -5.16 0.41 8.89
CA ASP A 610 -5.36 1.43 7.89
C ASP A 610 -6.83 1.60 7.54
N GLY A 611 -7.21 2.79 7.45
CA GLY A 611 -8.34 3.37 6.79
C GLY A 611 -7.79 4.62 6.16
N GLY A 612 -8.47 5.22 5.22
CA GLY A 612 -7.99 6.30 4.37
C GLY A 612 -6.76 7.05 4.82
N PHE A 613 -5.90 7.32 3.90
CA PHE A 613 -4.55 7.86 4.10
C PHE A 613 -3.54 6.89 4.76
N GLY A 614 -3.83 5.58 4.82
CA GLY A 614 -2.92 4.63 5.45
C GLY A 614 -2.66 4.92 6.94
N THR A 615 -3.60 5.50 7.68
CA THR A 615 -3.33 5.96 9.05
C THR A 615 -4.41 5.69 10.07
N ALA A 616 -5.67 5.57 9.67
CA ALA A 616 -6.76 5.30 10.61
C ALA A 616 -8.07 4.90 9.92
N SER A 617 -8.80 4.04 10.57
CA SER A 617 -10.12 3.60 10.11
C SER A 617 -11.25 4.63 10.32
N ILE A 618 -10.96 5.85 10.71
CA ILE A 618 -11.96 6.90 10.95
C ILE A 618 -11.50 8.21 10.32
N ILE A 619 -12.31 8.68 9.39
CA ILE A 619 -12.14 9.99 8.76
C ILE A 619 -13.18 10.97 9.27
N VAL A 620 -12.85 12.23 9.20
CA VAL A 620 -13.74 13.32 9.60
C VAL A 620 -13.69 14.47 8.57
N TRP A 621 -14.83 15.12 8.36
CA TRP A 621 -14.92 16.30 7.51
C TRP A 621 -15.89 17.34 8.10
N ASN A 622 -15.57 18.61 7.89
CA ASN A 622 -16.34 19.73 8.42
C ASN A 622 -17.79 19.69 7.91
N LYS A 623 -18.74 19.91 8.82
CA LYS A 623 -20.18 19.92 8.51
C LYS A 623 -20.61 21.04 7.53
N SER A 624 -19.74 22.00 7.26
CA SER A 624 -19.97 23.01 6.23
C SER A 624 -19.65 22.52 4.82
N ILE A 625 -19.02 21.35 4.68
CA ILE A 625 -18.68 20.74 3.39
C ILE A 625 -19.73 19.68 3.04
N SER A 626 -20.17 19.71 1.81
CA SER A 626 -21.07 18.72 1.20
C SER A 626 -20.41 18.10 -0.05
N GLY A 627 -21.01 17.06 -0.59
CA GLY A 627 -20.44 16.28 -1.69
C GLY A 627 -19.33 15.32 -1.25
N THR A 628 -19.00 15.30 0.03
CA THR A 628 -18.06 14.32 0.58
C THR A 628 -18.65 12.93 0.50
N PRO A 629 -17.86 11.92 0.17
CA PRO A 629 -18.36 10.55 0.14
C PRO A 629 -18.87 10.13 1.52
N GLN A 630 -19.98 9.41 1.54
CA GLN A 630 -20.43 8.68 2.74
C GLN A 630 -19.62 7.41 2.95
N SER A 631 -18.78 7.08 1.99
CA SER A 631 -17.80 6.01 2.02
C SER A 631 -16.64 6.41 1.13
N PHE A 632 -15.43 6.05 1.53
CA PHE A 632 -14.23 6.31 0.77
C PHE A 632 -14.00 5.20 -0.22
N GLU A 633 -13.41 5.56 -1.35
CA GLU A 633 -12.83 4.58 -2.22
C GLU A 633 -11.56 4.09 -1.59
N SER A 634 -11.59 2.93 -1.00
CA SER A 634 -10.40 2.30 -0.47
C SER A 634 -9.78 1.29 -1.42
N LEU A 635 -10.42 0.98 -2.54
CA LEU A 635 -9.89 -0.07 -3.38
C LEU A 635 -8.99 0.37 -4.47
N THR A 636 -9.25 1.48 -5.05
CA THR A 636 -8.28 1.92 -5.98
C THR A 636 -7.32 2.81 -5.35
N GLN A 637 -7.60 3.36 -4.19
CA GLN A 637 -6.64 4.32 -3.79
C GLN A 637 -7.25 5.38 -2.91
N ASP A 638 -7.68 5.14 -1.78
CA ASP A 638 -8.02 6.09 -0.72
C ASP A 638 -8.33 7.56 -1.15
N VAL A 639 -8.87 7.71 -2.39
CA VAL A 639 -9.05 9.00 -3.03
C VAL A 639 -10.25 9.71 -2.45
N TRP A 640 -10.05 10.91 -1.99
CA TRP A 640 -11.12 11.73 -1.45
C TRP A 640 -12.14 12.22 -2.49
N ASN A 641 -11.87 12.13 -3.77
CA ASN A 641 -12.69 12.67 -4.86
C ASN A 641 -13.13 14.14 -4.60
N PRO A 642 -12.17 15.05 -4.38
CA PRO A 642 -12.46 16.43 -3.97
C PRO A 642 -13.23 17.23 -5.03
N GLU A 643 -13.31 16.75 -6.26
CA GLU A 643 -14.14 17.34 -7.33
C GLU A 643 -15.62 17.38 -6.99
N TYR A 644 -16.09 16.57 -6.06
CA TYR A 644 -17.47 16.57 -5.57
C TYR A 644 -17.69 17.54 -4.41
N TRP A 645 -16.66 18.10 -3.83
CA TRP A 645 -16.76 18.84 -2.58
C TRP A 645 -17.05 20.33 -2.79
N PHE A 646 -17.95 20.86 -2.00
CA PHE A 646 -18.27 22.27 -1.99
C PHE A 646 -18.72 22.72 -0.61
N PHE A 647 -18.57 24.01 -0.32
CA PHE A 647 -19.09 24.60 0.89
C PHE A 647 -20.58 24.88 0.76
N THR A 648 -21.34 24.65 1.81
CA THR A 648 -22.79 24.88 1.86
C THR A 648 -23.17 26.23 2.47
N LYS A 649 -22.19 26.98 2.96
CA LYS A 649 -22.39 28.29 3.62
C LYS A 649 -21.28 29.26 3.25
#